data_22d9bb9e4eb6543ea2ae84fdea730ad4
#
_entry.id   22d9bb9e4eb6543ea2ae84fdea730ad4
#
_cell.length_a   1.000
_cell.length_b   1.000
_cell.length_c   1.000
_cell.angle_alpha   90.00
_cell.angle_beta   90.00
_cell.angle_gamma   90.00
#
_symmetry.space_group_name_H-M   'P 1'
#
loop_
_entity.id
_entity.type
_entity.pdbx_description
1 polymer ?
#
loop_
_entity_poly.entity_id
_entity_poly.type
_entity_poly.pdbx_seq_one_letter_code
_entity_poly.pdbx_strand_id
1 'polypeptide(L)'
;MADFLEIKGAREHNLKNVDLKIPRDKLVVITGLSGSGKSSLAFDTIYAEGQRRYMESLNSYARQFLGTMDKPDVDQITGLSPAISIDQKSTSRNPRSTVATVTEIYDYLRLLFARIGTPHCPICGRDVVRRTPQSIVDGIMNLKEGSRLILLAPIAKAKKGEFAHVPVEFSKKGFARARVDGVIYALDEFPELEKNIKHNIEIVVDRLVLLKEMRTRLAQSVEQALDMTNGILEVLNDETGEVKIFSQRYACELHPDEHIPELEPRLFSFNAPQGACETCSGLGTRMEIDPELVLSPNLTISEGAIRPYNRVMEKGYRIKLLEEVAKRHGFSTKVPTKKLSKEAIEIILYGTKTDEKYPIEMNGRVYNMNFEGVIPNLERRHRDTDSEFQRKDIERFMRVRKCQTCGGKRLKPVVLAVTVAGLNIVEICDLAIDEAVELFKNLELNEQQKFISTQILKEISSRLGFMNNVGLNYLELSRAANTLSGGEAQRIRLATQIGSGLQGVLYVLDEPSIGLHQRDNDKLIATLKNLRDLNNTVLVVEHDEDTIRAADWLVDVGPGAGVNGGMIVASGTPEEVSKNPKSLTGKFLSGEDKIQTPKNRRKIQKNEKLVIKNARENNLKNIDVEIPLGVMTVVSGVSGSGKSTLVNEILSKELLARKHRAQEVPGAHDEILGLEKLDKAIVIDQSAIGRTPRSNPATYTGVFTQIRELFAGTPEANIRGYKAGRFSFNVKGGRCENCQGDGVIKIEMHFLPDVYVECDVCHGKRYNREALEILYKGKTISDVLEMTIDEATEFFENIPAIYRKLKTIQEVGLGYIKLGQPATTFSGGEAQRIKLATELARASTGKTMYILDEPTTGLHNADVKRLLSILNRLVDAGNSMVIIEHNLDVVKSADWLIDMGPEGGAGGGTVVVTGTPEQVSKVEKSWTGKYLKNIL
;
A
#
# COMPACT_ATOMS: atom_id res chain seq x y z
N MET A 1 -31.43 28.81 6.05
CA MET A 1 -31.04 27.39 6.21
C MET A 1 -31.14 27.06 7.69
N ALA A 2 -31.36 25.80 8.10
CA ALA A 2 -31.40 25.45 9.51
C ALA A 2 -30.03 25.70 10.14
N ASP A 3 -29.96 26.31 11.30
CA ASP A 3 -28.69 26.62 11.99
C ASP A 3 -28.10 25.41 12.69
N PHE A 4 -28.89 24.36 12.82
CA PHE A 4 -28.50 23.11 13.51
C PHE A 4 -28.80 21.86 12.67
N LEU A 5 -27.98 20.85 12.82
CA LEU A 5 -28.27 19.45 12.51
C LEU A 5 -28.98 18.88 13.75
N GLU A 6 -30.23 18.49 13.61
CA GLU A 6 -31.01 17.89 14.71
C GLU A 6 -31.26 16.43 14.45
N ILE A 7 -30.87 15.58 15.40
CA ILE A 7 -31.04 14.13 15.42
C ILE A 7 -32.09 13.81 16.50
N LYS A 8 -33.05 12.97 16.19
CA LYS A 8 -34.05 12.47 17.13
C LYS A 8 -34.12 10.95 17.07
N GLY A 9 -34.06 10.32 18.23
CA GLY A 9 -34.29 8.91 18.40
C GLY A 9 -33.27 8.01 17.72
N ALA A 10 -31.98 8.31 17.74
CA ALA A 10 -30.95 7.43 17.17
C ALA A 10 -30.71 6.19 18.04
N ARG A 11 -30.83 5.00 17.43
CA ARG A 11 -30.78 3.69 18.12
C ARG A 11 -29.83 2.70 17.44
N GLU A 12 -29.01 3.16 16.50
CA GLU A 12 -28.08 2.30 15.75
C GLU A 12 -27.07 1.64 16.71
N HIS A 13 -26.88 0.34 16.58
CA HIS A 13 -25.99 -0.49 17.41
C HIS A 13 -26.27 -0.34 18.93
N ASN A 14 -25.38 0.35 19.66
CA ASN A 14 -25.47 0.52 21.11
C ASN A 14 -26.08 1.87 21.52
N LEU A 15 -26.50 2.72 20.58
CA LEU A 15 -27.12 4.01 20.87
C LEU A 15 -28.47 3.85 21.58
N LYS A 16 -28.69 4.64 22.62
CA LYS A 16 -29.87 4.55 23.49
C LYS A 16 -30.87 5.69 23.24
N ASN A 17 -31.54 5.65 22.08
CA ASN A 17 -32.53 6.66 21.70
C ASN A 17 -32.00 8.10 21.85
N VAL A 18 -30.90 8.38 21.15
CA VAL A 18 -30.16 9.62 21.31
C VAL A 18 -30.86 10.77 20.58
N ASP A 19 -31.12 11.86 21.32
CA ASP A 19 -31.52 13.16 20.78
C ASP A 19 -30.30 14.11 20.87
N LEU A 20 -29.96 14.79 19.78
CA LEU A 20 -28.79 15.65 19.72
C LEU A 20 -28.98 16.80 18.75
N LYS A 21 -28.49 18.00 19.13
CA LYS A 21 -28.38 19.19 18.27
C LYS A 21 -26.91 19.53 18.07
N ILE A 22 -26.49 19.63 16.83
CA ILE A 22 -25.13 19.96 16.41
C ILE A 22 -25.16 21.25 15.60
N PRO A 23 -24.38 22.31 15.95
CA PRO A 23 -24.33 23.52 15.16
C PRO A 23 -23.70 23.26 13.78
N ARG A 24 -24.27 23.88 12.74
CA ARG A 24 -23.73 23.80 11.37
C ARG A 24 -22.58 24.79 11.18
N ASP A 25 -21.78 24.54 10.13
CA ASP A 25 -20.66 25.38 9.72
C ASP A 25 -19.62 25.56 10.85
N LYS A 26 -19.43 24.49 11.62
CA LYS A 26 -18.54 24.40 12.78
C LYS A 26 -17.64 23.18 12.72
N LEU A 27 -16.52 23.26 13.41
CA LEU A 27 -15.69 22.10 13.72
C LEU A 27 -16.26 21.42 14.98
N VAL A 28 -16.85 20.25 14.79
CA VAL A 28 -17.51 19.48 15.84
C VAL A 28 -16.70 18.22 16.11
N VAL A 29 -16.33 17.98 17.35
CA VAL A 29 -15.63 16.76 17.74
C VAL A 29 -16.57 15.85 18.52
N ILE A 30 -16.64 14.56 18.13
CA ILE A 30 -17.31 13.51 18.88
C ILE A 30 -16.23 12.69 19.59
N THR A 31 -16.29 12.62 20.90
CA THR A 31 -15.31 11.92 21.73
C THR A 31 -15.99 10.99 22.74
N GLY A 32 -15.19 10.25 23.55
CA GLY A 32 -15.66 9.30 24.55
C GLY A 32 -14.86 8.00 24.52
N LEU A 33 -15.12 7.07 25.43
CA LEU A 33 -14.40 5.79 25.55
C LEU A 33 -14.47 4.95 24.26
N SER A 34 -13.50 4.05 24.05
CA SER A 34 -13.58 3.06 22.98
C SER A 34 -14.83 2.20 23.17
N GLY A 35 -15.61 1.98 22.06
CA GLY A 35 -16.89 1.25 22.11
C GLY A 35 -18.06 2.02 22.74
N SER A 36 -17.96 3.31 23.02
CA SER A 36 -19.06 4.11 23.57
C SER A 36 -20.19 4.44 22.58
N GLY A 37 -20.00 4.21 21.25
CA GLY A 37 -21.00 4.50 20.23
C GLY A 37 -20.69 5.72 19.34
N LYS A 38 -19.49 6.28 19.43
CA LYS A 38 -19.06 7.44 18.62
C LYS A 38 -19.21 7.21 17.11
N SER A 39 -18.64 6.12 16.63
CA SER A 39 -18.68 5.77 15.21
C SER A 39 -20.09 5.41 14.76
N SER A 40 -20.89 4.75 15.63
CA SER A 40 -22.30 4.48 15.37
C SER A 40 -23.11 5.77 15.19
N LEU A 41 -22.82 6.81 15.96
CA LEU A 41 -23.46 8.12 15.81
C LEU A 41 -22.98 8.86 14.56
N ALA A 42 -21.66 8.96 14.36
CA ALA A 42 -21.05 9.74 13.28
C ALA A 42 -21.23 9.11 11.90
N PHE A 43 -20.91 7.80 11.78
CA PHE A 43 -20.87 7.11 10.48
C PHE A 43 -22.15 6.31 10.22
N ASP A 44 -22.55 5.45 11.14
CA ASP A 44 -23.65 4.53 10.88
C ASP A 44 -25.02 5.23 10.99
N THR A 45 -25.10 6.42 11.63
CA THR A 45 -26.33 7.22 11.73
C THR A 45 -26.27 8.47 10.85
N ILE A 46 -25.39 9.45 11.17
CA ILE A 46 -25.40 10.78 10.53
C ILE A 46 -24.95 10.69 9.07
N TYR A 47 -23.78 10.09 8.83
CA TYR A 47 -23.24 9.96 7.48
C TYR A 47 -24.12 9.03 6.63
N ALA A 48 -24.53 7.88 7.16
CA ALA A 48 -25.34 6.91 6.44
C ALA A 48 -26.67 7.51 5.96
N GLU A 49 -27.36 8.27 6.81
CA GLU A 49 -28.60 8.97 6.42
C GLU A 49 -28.34 10.09 5.40
N GLY A 50 -27.25 10.83 5.54
CA GLY A 50 -26.84 11.86 4.58
C GLY A 50 -26.56 11.27 3.19
N GLN A 51 -25.81 10.16 3.14
CA GLN A 51 -25.53 9.44 1.92
C GLN A 51 -26.77 8.80 1.30
N ARG A 52 -27.64 8.19 2.12
CA ARG A 52 -28.91 7.61 1.67
C ARG A 52 -29.77 8.64 0.96
N ARG A 53 -29.96 9.83 1.56
CA ARG A 53 -30.75 10.94 0.95
C ARG A 53 -30.12 11.45 -0.34
N TYR A 54 -28.81 11.56 -0.37
CA TYR A 54 -28.10 11.93 -1.61
C TYR A 54 -28.35 10.90 -2.71
N MET A 55 -28.24 9.61 -2.40
CA MET A 55 -28.51 8.50 -3.34
C MET A 55 -29.96 8.50 -3.83
N GLU A 56 -30.92 8.78 -2.96
CA GLU A 56 -32.34 8.89 -3.32
C GLU A 56 -32.63 10.08 -4.27
N SER A 57 -31.83 11.14 -4.20
CA SER A 57 -31.95 12.28 -5.10
C SER A 57 -31.43 12.01 -6.53
N LEU A 58 -30.65 10.93 -6.72
CA LEU A 58 -30.14 10.55 -8.03
C LEU A 58 -31.24 9.93 -8.91
N ASN A 59 -31.02 9.95 -10.23
CA ASN A 59 -31.95 9.34 -11.17
C ASN A 59 -32.00 7.80 -11.01
N SER A 60 -33.09 7.18 -11.50
CA SER A 60 -33.34 5.73 -11.36
C SER A 60 -32.23 4.86 -11.95
N TYR A 61 -31.58 5.31 -13.01
CA TYR A 61 -30.47 4.60 -13.65
C TYR A 61 -29.23 4.56 -12.75
N ALA A 62 -28.83 5.69 -12.19
CA ALA A 62 -27.69 5.75 -11.24
C ALA A 62 -27.94 4.90 -9.99
N ARG A 63 -29.17 4.89 -9.46
CA ARG A 63 -29.56 4.07 -8.31
C ARG A 63 -29.44 2.56 -8.55
N GLN A 64 -29.69 2.06 -9.78
CA GLN A 64 -29.51 0.65 -10.11
C GLN A 64 -28.05 0.17 -9.98
N PHE A 65 -27.07 1.04 -10.23
CA PHE A 65 -25.65 0.71 -10.13
C PHE A 65 -25.09 0.87 -8.71
N LEU A 66 -25.65 1.77 -7.91
CA LEU A 66 -25.13 2.11 -6.59
C LEU A 66 -25.79 1.32 -5.44
N GLY A 67 -26.87 0.61 -5.74
CA GLY A 67 -27.64 -0.17 -4.75
C GLY A 67 -28.55 0.71 -3.88
N THR A 68 -29.39 0.05 -3.10
CA THR A 68 -30.20 0.69 -2.05
C THR A 68 -29.45 0.62 -0.73
N MET A 69 -29.33 1.73 -0.03
CA MET A 69 -28.78 1.77 1.33
C MET A 69 -29.90 1.57 2.34
N ASP A 70 -29.66 0.73 3.35
CA ASP A 70 -30.60 0.58 4.46
C ASP A 70 -30.76 1.90 5.22
N LYS A 71 -31.98 2.17 5.69
CA LYS A 71 -32.22 3.33 6.52
C LYS A 71 -31.66 3.05 7.92
N PRO A 72 -30.79 3.93 8.46
CA PRO A 72 -30.33 3.77 9.83
C PRO A 72 -31.51 3.84 10.83
N ASP A 73 -31.35 3.18 11.97
CA ASP A 73 -32.35 3.19 13.03
C ASP A 73 -32.35 4.54 13.75
N VAL A 74 -33.07 5.48 13.16
CA VAL A 74 -33.25 6.86 13.65
C VAL A 74 -34.66 7.35 13.28
N ASP A 75 -35.30 8.05 14.19
CA ASP A 75 -36.63 8.56 13.93
C ASP A 75 -36.56 9.67 12.87
N GLN A 76 -35.72 10.67 13.08
CA GLN A 76 -35.59 11.80 12.16
C GLN A 76 -34.23 12.48 12.28
N ILE A 77 -33.65 12.90 11.14
CA ILE A 77 -32.54 13.85 11.09
C ILE A 77 -32.91 15.03 10.20
N THR A 78 -32.81 16.27 10.72
CA THR A 78 -33.08 17.51 9.98
C THR A 78 -31.81 18.35 9.86
N GLY A 79 -31.72 19.21 8.84
CA GLY A 79 -30.56 20.08 8.63
C GLY A 79 -29.33 19.37 7.99
N LEU A 80 -29.47 18.14 7.48
CA LEU A 80 -28.40 17.43 6.77
C LEU A 80 -28.03 18.14 5.47
N SER A 81 -26.70 18.29 5.28
CA SER A 81 -26.08 18.62 4.00
C SER A 81 -25.60 17.34 3.29
N PRO A 82 -25.25 17.40 1.99
CA PRO A 82 -24.53 16.31 1.36
C PRO A 82 -23.32 15.89 2.19
N ALA A 83 -23.19 14.59 2.49
CA ALA A 83 -22.18 14.09 3.42
C ALA A 83 -21.05 13.37 2.69
N ILE A 84 -19.81 13.63 3.11
CA ILE A 84 -18.58 13.00 2.63
C ILE A 84 -17.88 12.38 3.82
N SER A 85 -17.57 11.07 3.72
CA SER A 85 -16.81 10.33 4.72
C SER A 85 -15.35 10.22 4.33
N ILE A 86 -14.46 10.40 5.31
CA ILE A 86 -13.01 10.19 5.20
C ILE A 86 -12.60 9.21 6.30
N ASP A 87 -12.76 7.91 6.00
CA ASP A 87 -12.46 6.81 6.92
C ASP A 87 -11.04 6.25 6.76
N GLN A 88 -10.62 5.41 7.70
CA GLN A 88 -9.32 4.74 7.70
C GLN A 88 -9.28 3.45 6.87
N LYS A 89 -10.43 2.86 6.55
CA LYS A 89 -10.54 1.43 6.20
C LYS A 89 -10.02 1.00 4.83
N SER A 90 -9.62 1.89 3.93
CA SER A 90 -9.26 1.44 2.58
C SER A 90 -7.98 2.07 2.02
N THR A 91 -6.85 1.44 2.30
CA THR A 91 -5.70 1.58 1.40
C THR A 91 -6.02 0.82 0.11
N SER A 92 -5.82 1.46 -1.04
CA SER A 92 -5.99 0.78 -2.34
C SER A 92 -5.06 -0.43 -2.39
N ARG A 93 -5.63 -1.63 -2.60
CA ARG A 93 -4.85 -2.85 -2.81
C ARG A 93 -4.30 -2.97 -4.24
N ASN A 94 -4.63 -2.03 -5.11
CA ASN A 94 -4.17 -2.04 -6.49
C ASN A 94 -2.67 -1.65 -6.54
N PRO A 95 -1.77 -2.53 -6.99
CA PRO A 95 -0.33 -2.26 -7.05
C PRO A 95 0.04 -1.16 -8.07
N ARG A 96 -0.89 -0.76 -8.93
CA ARG A 96 -0.71 0.32 -9.90
C ARG A 96 -1.00 1.69 -9.32
N SER A 97 -1.74 1.78 -8.21
CA SER A 97 -2.05 3.07 -7.58
C SER A 97 -0.82 3.65 -6.89
N THR A 98 -0.54 4.92 -7.15
CA THR A 98 0.51 5.72 -6.50
C THR A 98 -0.09 6.94 -5.84
N VAL A 99 0.67 7.63 -4.99
CA VAL A 99 0.26 8.92 -4.42
C VAL A 99 -0.18 9.88 -5.53
N ALA A 100 0.63 10.02 -6.59
CA ALA A 100 0.31 10.89 -7.72
C ALA A 100 -0.99 10.53 -8.44
N THR A 101 -1.33 9.23 -8.55
CA THR A 101 -2.59 8.82 -9.22
C THR A 101 -3.82 8.98 -8.33
N VAL A 102 -3.68 8.76 -7.03
CA VAL A 102 -4.78 8.91 -6.06
C VAL A 102 -5.14 10.39 -5.87
N THR A 103 -4.15 11.29 -5.96
CA THR A 103 -4.33 12.75 -5.86
C THR A 103 -4.68 13.41 -7.19
N GLU A 104 -4.78 12.63 -8.28
CA GLU A 104 -4.98 13.11 -9.65
C GLU A 104 -3.84 13.99 -10.19
N ILE A 105 -2.79 14.23 -9.41
CA ILE A 105 -1.62 15.03 -9.84
C ILE A 105 -0.99 14.40 -11.09
N TYR A 106 -0.94 13.05 -11.16
CA TYR A 106 -0.38 12.35 -12.31
C TYR A 106 -1.13 12.64 -13.61
N ASP A 107 -2.45 12.86 -13.57
CA ASP A 107 -3.26 13.17 -14.75
C ASP A 107 -2.92 14.56 -15.28
N TYR A 108 -2.71 15.53 -14.41
CA TYR A 108 -2.22 16.86 -14.79
C TYR A 108 -0.77 16.83 -15.27
N LEU A 109 0.11 16.02 -14.67
CA LEU A 109 1.47 15.84 -15.15
C LEU A 109 1.49 15.25 -16.57
N ARG A 110 0.69 14.22 -16.85
CA ARG A 110 0.58 13.66 -18.22
C ARG A 110 0.13 14.71 -19.23
N LEU A 111 -0.83 15.57 -18.84
CA LEU A 111 -1.29 16.65 -19.69
C LEU A 111 -0.18 17.71 -19.90
N LEU A 112 0.55 18.06 -18.85
CA LEU A 112 1.67 19.00 -18.90
C LEU A 112 2.74 18.50 -19.88
N PHE A 113 3.20 17.26 -19.72
CA PHE A 113 4.20 16.64 -20.59
C PHE A 113 3.76 16.53 -22.05
N ALA A 114 2.47 16.23 -22.27
CA ALA A 114 1.92 16.18 -23.62
C ALA A 114 1.87 17.56 -24.32
N ARG A 115 1.77 18.65 -23.55
CA ARG A 115 1.58 20.00 -24.10
C ARG A 115 2.86 20.81 -24.21
N ILE A 116 3.78 20.69 -23.24
CA ILE A 116 5.02 21.49 -23.19
C ILE A 116 6.28 20.64 -23.06
N GLY A 117 6.18 19.32 -23.08
CA GLY A 117 7.32 18.41 -22.98
C GLY A 117 8.24 18.52 -24.17
N THR A 118 9.56 18.53 -23.92
CA THR A 118 10.60 18.51 -24.93
C THR A 118 11.09 17.08 -25.13
N PRO A 119 10.91 16.48 -26.31
CA PRO A 119 11.36 15.13 -26.58
C PRO A 119 12.86 15.09 -26.90
N HIS A 120 13.56 14.10 -26.36
CA HIS A 120 14.97 13.83 -26.63
C HIS A 120 15.13 12.41 -27.19
N CYS A 121 16.21 12.18 -27.89
CA CYS A 121 16.54 10.85 -28.38
C CYS A 121 16.88 9.90 -27.21
N PRO A 122 16.21 8.76 -27.07
CA PRO A 122 16.46 7.84 -25.96
C PRO A 122 17.87 7.23 -25.96
N ILE A 123 18.58 7.27 -27.11
CA ILE A 123 19.93 6.71 -27.26
C ILE A 123 21.02 7.78 -27.01
N CYS A 124 20.94 8.95 -27.65
CA CYS A 124 22.01 9.96 -27.58
C CYS A 124 21.64 11.22 -26.79
N GLY A 125 20.41 11.34 -26.28
CA GLY A 125 19.97 12.47 -25.46
C GLY A 125 19.78 13.81 -26.18
N ARG A 126 19.98 13.90 -27.49
CA ARG A 126 19.78 15.13 -28.25
C ARG A 126 18.32 15.49 -28.36
N ASP A 127 18.04 16.80 -28.40
CA ASP A 127 16.69 17.29 -28.64
C ASP A 127 16.16 16.81 -29.98
N VAL A 128 14.91 16.39 -29.99
CA VAL A 128 14.23 15.95 -31.20
C VAL A 128 13.08 16.90 -31.47
N VAL A 129 13.19 17.62 -32.60
CA VAL A 129 12.19 18.61 -32.95
C VAL A 129 11.35 18.10 -34.12
N ARG A 130 10.04 18.33 -34.06
CA ARG A 130 9.14 18.13 -35.21
C ARG A 130 9.42 19.16 -36.25
N ARG A 131 9.83 18.76 -37.45
CA ARG A 131 10.06 19.67 -38.56
C ARG A 131 8.75 19.87 -39.33
N THR A 132 8.38 21.12 -39.57
CA THR A 132 7.29 21.41 -40.50
C THR A 132 7.78 21.19 -41.96
N PRO A 133 6.89 20.90 -42.93
CA PRO A 133 7.28 20.80 -44.34
C PRO A 133 8.11 22.01 -44.78
N GLN A 134 7.74 23.20 -44.33
CA GLN A 134 8.46 24.41 -44.63
C GLN A 134 9.90 24.41 -44.07
N SER A 135 10.08 23.94 -42.82
CA SER A 135 11.43 23.85 -42.22
C SER A 135 12.27 22.76 -42.87
N ILE A 136 11.67 21.71 -43.40
CA ILE A 136 12.36 20.69 -44.22
C ILE A 136 12.83 21.29 -45.51
N VAL A 137 11.96 22.04 -46.21
CA VAL A 137 12.34 22.78 -47.43
C VAL A 137 13.49 23.74 -47.16
N ASP A 138 13.43 24.54 -46.09
CA ASP A 138 14.49 25.46 -45.70
C ASP A 138 15.80 24.71 -45.39
N GLY A 139 15.71 23.54 -44.72
CA GLY A 139 16.86 22.68 -44.46
C GLY A 139 17.51 22.12 -45.71
N ILE A 140 16.72 21.76 -46.73
CA ILE A 140 17.21 21.32 -48.03
C ILE A 140 17.81 22.50 -48.82
N MET A 141 17.16 23.67 -48.78
CA MET A 141 17.66 24.89 -49.45
C MET A 141 18.98 25.40 -48.92
N ASN A 142 19.32 25.06 -47.66
CA ASN A 142 20.63 25.38 -47.08
C ASN A 142 21.77 24.44 -47.51
N LEU A 143 21.51 23.41 -48.31
CA LEU A 143 22.53 22.61 -48.94
C LEU A 143 23.26 23.43 -50.04
N LYS A 144 24.40 22.90 -50.50
CA LYS A 144 25.21 23.59 -51.52
C LYS A 144 24.40 23.83 -52.80
N GLU A 145 24.32 25.08 -53.22
CA GLU A 145 23.65 25.48 -54.49
C GLU A 145 24.33 24.79 -55.68
N GLY A 146 23.52 24.27 -56.60
CA GLY A 146 23.93 23.47 -57.76
C GLY A 146 24.01 21.96 -57.51
N SER A 147 23.83 21.49 -56.28
CA SER A 147 23.81 20.04 -56.00
C SER A 147 22.66 19.32 -56.71
N ARG A 148 22.94 18.11 -57.23
CA ARG A 148 21.95 17.23 -57.81
C ARG A 148 21.30 16.38 -56.72
N LEU A 149 20.02 16.64 -56.44
CA LEU A 149 19.30 15.98 -55.35
C LEU A 149 18.22 15.09 -55.92
N ILE A 150 18.06 13.92 -55.29
CA ILE A 150 16.97 12.98 -55.52
C ILE A 150 16.13 12.89 -54.25
N LEU A 151 14.87 13.24 -54.32
CA LEU A 151 13.90 13.11 -53.26
C LEU A 151 13.31 11.72 -53.27
N LEU A 152 13.43 11.00 -52.19
CA LEU A 152 13.03 9.59 -52.03
C LEU A 152 12.00 9.47 -50.93
N ALA A 153 10.94 8.74 -51.22
CA ALA A 153 9.89 8.35 -50.25
C ALA A 153 10.10 6.90 -49.82
N PRO A 154 10.59 6.61 -48.59
CA PRO A 154 10.84 5.25 -48.12
C PRO A 154 9.52 4.50 -47.85
N ILE A 155 9.23 3.43 -48.59
CA ILE A 155 8.04 2.57 -48.47
C ILE A 155 8.35 1.34 -47.61
N ALA A 156 9.52 0.73 -47.77
CA ALA A 156 9.98 -0.38 -46.98
C ALA A 156 11.44 -0.18 -46.58
N LYS A 157 11.73 -0.38 -45.30
CA LYS A 157 13.08 -0.30 -44.73
C LYS A 157 13.38 -1.58 -43.97
N ALA A 158 14.39 -2.34 -44.43
CA ALA A 158 14.79 -3.64 -43.90
C ALA A 158 13.61 -4.63 -43.68
N LYS A 159 12.62 -4.61 -44.56
CA LYS A 159 11.42 -5.48 -44.49
C LYS A 159 11.55 -6.68 -45.39
N LYS A 160 11.12 -7.86 -44.93
CA LYS A 160 11.01 -9.07 -45.73
C LYS A 160 9.71 -9.03 -46.58
N GLY A 161 9.75 -9.48 -47.81
CA GLY A 161 8.60 -9.55 -48.68
C GLY A 161 8.96 -9.46 -50.16
N GLU A 162 8.07 -9.88 -51.01
CA GLU A 162 8.22 -9.85 -52.50
C GLU A 162 7.90 -8.48 -53.08
N PHE A 163 7.11 -7.65 -52.38
CA PHE A 163 6.70 -6.28 -52.71
C PHE A 163 6.17 -6.09 -54.17
N ALA A 164 5.65 -7.16 -54.79
CA ALA A 164 5.14 -7.16 -56.17
C ALA A 164 4.02 -6.12 -56.44
N HIS A 165 3.36 -5.63 -55.38
CA HIS A 165 2.33 -4.60 -55.47
C HIS A 165 2.89 -3.20 -55.64
N VAL A 166 4.12 -2.93 -55.24
CA VAL A 166 4.74 -1.59 -55.26
C VAL A 166 4.81 -0.99 -56.65
N PRO A 167 5.34 -1.67 -57.69
CA PRO A 167 5.42 -1.04 -59.02
C PRO A 167 4.03 -0.75 -59.60
N VAL A 168 3.03 -1.60 -59.37
CA VAL A 168 1.66 -1.41 -59.88
C VAL A 168 0.96 -0.22 -59.19
N GLU A 169 1.10 -0.13 -57.88
CA GLU A 169 0.49 0.94 -57.06
C GLU A 169 1.05 2.31 -57.39
N PHE A 170 2.38 2.43 -57.41
CA PHE A 170 3.06 3.72 -57.53
C PHE A 170 3.09 4.21 -59.02
N SER A 171 3.09 3.29 -60.00
CA SER A 171 2.91 3.67 -61.40
C SER A 171 1.51 4.28 -61.65
N LYS A 172 0.45 3.74 -61.00
CA LYS A 172 -0.90 4.35 -61.04
C LYS A 172 -0.97 5.72 -60.39
N LYS A 173 -0.11 6.00 -59.41
CA LYS A 173 0.03 7.33 -58.75
C LYS A 173 0.90 8.29 -59.56
N GLY A 174 1.44 7.89 -60.72
CA GLY A 174 2.19 8.72 -61.64
C GLY A 174 3.72 8.78 -61.36
N PHE A 175 4.24 7.89 -60.55
CA PHE A 175 5.69 7.77 -60.32
C PHE A 175 6.30 6.85 -61.39
N ALA A 176 7.55 7.12 -61.74
CA ALA A 176 8.27 6.41 -62.80
C ALA A 176 9.39 5.49 -62.28
N ARG A 177 9.90 5.71 -61.09
CA ARG A 177 11.14 5.06 -60.59
C ARG A 177 11.06 4.72 -59.13
N ALA A 178 11.75 3.64 -58.75
CA ALA A 178 12.01 3.28 -57.35
C ALA A 178 13.49 2.99 -57.19
N ARG A 179 14.02 3.23 -56.01
CA ARG A 179 15.33 2.78 -55.53
C ARG A 179 15.13 1.54 -54.69
N VAL A 180 15.76 0.44 -55.08
CA VAL A 180 15.68 -0.86 -54.37
C VAL A 180 17.10 -1.23 -53.99
N ASP A 181 17.33 -1.45 -52.69
CA ASP A 181 18.62 -1.81 -52.10
C ASP A 181 19.78 -0.94 -52.59
N GLY A 182 19.51 0.36 -52.79
CA GLY A 182 20.50 1.38 -53.23
C GLY A 182 20.60 1.58 -54.72
N VAL A 183 19.93 0.74 -55.56
CA VAL A 183 19.93 0.86 -57.03
C VAL A 183 18.62 1.40 -57.53
N ILE A 184 18.64 2.37 -58.46
CA ILE A 184 17.44 2.98 -59.03
C ILE A 184 17.01 2.22 -60.26
N TYR A 185 15.75 1.71 -60.26
CA TYR A 185 15.09 1.03 -61.37
C TYR A 185 13.89 1.84 -61.85
N ALA A 186 13.53 1.67 -63.13
CA ALA A 186 12.21 2.09 -63.59
C ALA A 186 11.14 1.15 -63.00
N LEU A 187 9.91 1.66 -62.76
CA LEU A 187 8.87 0.83 -62.11
C LEU A 187 8.39 -0.29 -63.01
N ASP A 188 8.55 -0.17 -64.33
CA ASP A 188 8.31 -1.26 -65.33
C ASP A 188 9.44 -2.31 -65.37
N GLU A 189 10.62 -1.98 -64.87
CA GLU A 189 11.79 -2.85 -64.73
C GLU A 189 12.07 -3.22 -63.26
N PHE A 190 11.05 -3.16 -62.41
CA PHE A 190 11.20 -3.42 -60.97
C PHE A 190 11.68 -4.88 -60.73
N PRO A 191 12.76 -5.11 -59.99
CA PRO A 191 13.33 -6.43 -59.80
C PRO A 191 12.38 -7.36 -59.01
N GLU A 192 12.40 -8.65 -59.32
CA GLU A 192 11.78 -9.69 -58.46
C GLU A 192 12.56 -9.83 -57.18
N LEU A 193 11.87 -9.64 -56.04
CA LEU A 193 12.48 -9.65 -54.70
C LEU A 193 12.19 -10.96 -53.99
N GLU A 194 13.22 -11.45 -53.25
CA GLU A 194 13.10 -12.70 -52.47
C GLU A 194 12.31 -12.48 -51.19
N LYS A 195 11.30 -13.29 -50.94
CA LYS A 195 10.40 -13.22 -49.79
C LYS A 195 11.07 -13.23 -48.45
N ASN A 196 12.21 -13.92 -48.28
CA ASN A 196 12.90 -14.15 -47.04
C ASN A 196 14.07 -13.18 -46.79
N ILE A 197 14.43 -12.36 -47.80
CA ILE A 197 15.47 -11.32 -47.67
C ILE A 197 14.86 -10.00 -47.26
N LYS A 198 15.62 -9.19 -46.51
CA LYS A 198 15.23 -7.85 -46.11
C LYS A 198 15.59 -6.85 -47.21
N HIS A 199 14.64 -6.11 -47.70
CA HIS A 199 14.80 -5.12 -48.77
C HIS A 199 14.52 -3.70 -48.27
N ASN A 200 15.20 -2.73 -48.85
CA ASN A 200 14.90 -1.30 -48.76
C ASN A 200 14.31 -0.82 -50.07
N ILE A 201 13.13 -0.19 -50.00
CA ILE A 201 12.42 0.29 -51.20
C ILE A 201 12.02 1.74 -50.97
N GLU A 202 12.53 2.64 -51.78
CA GLU A 202 12.20 4.06 -51.78
C GLU A 202 11.64 4.45 -53.18
N ILE A 203 10.54 5.22 -53.18
CA ILE A 203 10.00 5.77 -54.44
C ILE A 203 10.73 7.08 -54.72
N VAL A 204 11.21 7.24 -55.97
CA VAL A 204 11.80 8.51 -56.43
C VAL A 204 10.63 9.47 -56.71
N VAL A 205 10.50 10.47 -55.86
CA VAL A 205 9.46 11.50 -55.96
C VAL A 205 9.86 12.60 -56.92
N ASP A 206 11.08 13.11 -56.82
CA ASP A 206 11.57 14.14 -57.73
C ASP A 206 13.11 14.06 -57.88
N ARG A 207 13.62 14.60 -58.99
CA ARG A 207 15.04 14.81 -59.28
C ARG A 207 15.23 16.26 -59.67
N LEU A 208 16.02 16.97 -58.89
CA LEU A 208 16.22 18.40 -59.16
C LEU A 208 17.67 18.84 -58.91
N VAL A 209 18.04 19.89 -59.58
CA VAL A 209 19.28 20.66 -59.28
C VAL A 209 18.87 21.80 -58.36
N LEU A 210 19.53 21.90 -57.22
CA LEU A 210 19.19 22.85 -56.16
C LEU A 210 19.53 24.29 -56.63
N LEU A 211 18.52 25.08 -56.98
CA LEU A 211 18.60 26.49 -57.34
C LEU A 211 17.57 27.27 -56.49
N LYS A 212 17.82 28.55 -56.21
CA LYS A 212 16.93 29.40 -55.41
C LYS A 212 15.50 29.47 -55.97
N GLU A 213 15.36 29.42 -57.28
CA GLU A 213 14.07 29.48 -57.97
C GLU A 213 13.23 28.21 -57.85
N MET A 214 13.86 27.10 -57.47
CA MET A 214 13.17 25.77 -57.36
C MET A 214 12.39 25.58 -56.03
N ARG A 215 12.33 26.55 -55.16
CA ARG A 215 11.70 26.44 -53.84
C ARG A 215 10.27 25.98 -53.89
N THR A 216 9.46 26.48 -54.82
CA THR A 216 8.04 26.08 -54.96
C THR A 216 7.90 24.62 -55.39
N ARG A 217 8.67 24.17 -56.38
CA ARG A 217 8.73 22.79 -56.85
C ARG A 217 9.22 21.84 -55.74
N LEU A 218 10.28 22.24 -55.04
CA LEU A 218 10.82 21.50 -53.90
C LEU A 218 9.76 21.34 -52.80
N ALA A 219 9.01 22.40 -52.46
CA ALA A 219 7.93 22.32 -51.47
C ALA A 219 6.86 21.33 -51.83
N GLN A 220 6.39 21.31 -53.07
CA GLN A 220 5.39 20.34 -53.59
C GLN A 220 5.94 18.92 -53.52
N SER A 221 7.18 18.68 -53.96
CA SER A 221 7.79 17.36 -53.92
C SER A 221 8.03 16.85 -52.50
N VAL A 222 8.39 17.75 -51.59
CA VAL A 222 8.54 17.45 -50.13
C VAL A 222 7.19 17.05 -49.53
N GLU A 223 6.13 17.85 -49.77
CA GLU A 223 4.78 17.52 -49.29
C GLU A 223 4.30 16.16 -49.80
N GLN A 224 4.47 15.92 -51.11
CA GLN A 224 4.09 14.67 -51.76
C GLN A 224 4.85 13.47 -51.16
N ALA A 225 6.14 13.59 -50.93
CA ALA A 225 6.96 12.53 -50.28
C ALA A 225 6.52 12.25 -48.85
N LEU A 226 6.23 13.29 -48.09
CA LEU A 226 5.83 13.18 -46.65
C LEU A 226 4.44 12.54 -46.51
N ASP A 227 3.50 12.87 -47.41
CA ASP A 227 2.17 12.26 -47.45
C ASP A 227 2.22 10.75 -47.74
N MET A 228 3.13 10.36 -48.65
CA MET A 228 3.28 8.95 -49.05
C MET A 228 3.88 8.07 -47.96
N THR A 229 4.69 8.65 -47.08
CA THR A 229 5.52 7.94 -46.07
C THR A 229 5.08 8.16 -44.65
N ASN A 230 3.93 8.80 -44.45
CA ASN A 230 3.52 9.29 -43.12
C ASN A 230 4.60 10.16 -42.44
N GLY A 231 5.23 11.06 -43.20
CA GLY A 231 6.07 12.12 -42.70
C GLY A 231 7.58 11.85 -42.72
N ILE A 232 8.09 10.95 -43.55
CA ILE A 232 9.54 10.72 -43.71
C ILE A 232 9.95 11.01 -45.14
N LEU A 233 11.04 11.73 -45.32
CA LEU A 233 11.67 12.05 -46.60
C LEU A 233 13.16 11.73 -46.54
N GLU A 234 13.70 11.05 -47.55
CA GLU A 234 15.13 10.88 -47.76
C GLU A 234 15.58 11.74 -48.92
N VAL A 235 16.68 12.46 -48.73
CA VAL A 235 17.29 13.31 -49.81
C VAL A 235 18.66 12.76 -50.12
N LEU A 236 18.79 12.17 -51.27
CA LEU A 236 20.04 11.64 -51.79
C LEU A 236 20.76 12.71 -52.60
N ASN A 237 21.99 13.00 -52.32
CA ASN A 237 22.89 13.75 -53.14
C ASN A 237 23.50 12.80 -54.19
N ASP A 238 23.11 12.98 -55.48
CA ASP A 238 23.49 12.07 -56.56
C ASP A 238 25.02 12.13 -56.88
N GLU A 239 25.70 13.20 -56.50
CA GLU A 239 27.17 13.37 -56.72
C GLU A 239 28.01 12.73 -55.59
N THR A 240 27.57 12.85 -54.35
CA THR A 240 28.34 12.35 -53.20
C THR A 240 27.86 11.02 -52.67
N GLY A 241 26.66 10.59 -53.07
CA GLY A 241 25.99 9.40 -52.52
C GLY A 241 25.48 9.58 -51.09
N GLU A 242 25.57 10.78 -50.53
CA GLU A 242 25.14 11.05 -49.15
C GLU A 242 23.59 11.13 -49.08
N VAL A 243 23.02 10.39 -48.15
CA VAL A 243 21.57 10.41 -47.89
C VAL A 243 21.30 11.19 -46.62
N LYS A 244 20.48 12.26 -46.70
CA LYS A 244 19.97 12.97 -45.53
C LYS A 244 18.51 12.64 -45.31
N ILE A 245 18.15 12.28 -44.08
CA ILE A 245 16.80 11.93 -43.68
C ILE A 245 16.13 13.14 -43.04
N PHE A 246 14.94 13.46 -43.49
CA PHE A 246 14.08 14.48 -42.88
C PHE A 246 12.78 13.82 -42.40
N SER A 247 12.31 14.23 -41.27
CA SER A 247 11.07 13.67 -40.70
C SER A 247 10.19 14.78 -40.14
N GLN A 248 8.90 14.70 -40.40
CA GLN A 248 7.86 15.44 -39.70
C GLN A 248 7.54 14.84 -38.32
N ARG A 249 8.00 13.62 -38.06
CA ARG A 249 7.86 12.97 -36.77
C ARG A 249 9.03 13.38 -35.87
N TYR A 250 8.86 13.20 -34.58
CA TYR A 250 9.94 13.32 -33.61
C TYR A 250 10.94 12.17 -33.85
N ALA A 251 11.98 12.38 -34.64
CA ALA A 251 13.03 11.41 -34.92
C ALA A 251 14.41 12.05 -34.79
N CYS A 252 15.36 11.29 -34.28
CA CYS A 252 16.73 11.72 -34.16
C CYS A 252 17.46 11.59 -35.51
N GLU A 253 18.28 12.58 -35.86
CA GLU A 253 19.08 12.54 -37.12
C GLU A 253 20.10 11.37 -37.12
N LEU A 254 20.66 11.04 -35.93
CA LEU A 254 21.64 9.97 -35.78
C LEU A 254 21.00 8.58 -35.57
N HIS A 255 19.74 8.53 -35.09
CA HIS A 255 19.01 7.30 -34.80
C HIS A 255 17.62 7.35 -35.41
N PRO A 256 17.52 7.32 -36.75
CA PRO A 256 16.25 7.52 -37.47
C PRO A 256 15.21 6.41 -37.24
N ASP A 257 15.66 5.26 -36.75
CA ASP A 257 14.79 4.13 -36.45
C ASP A 257 14.06 4.27 -35.09
N GLU A 258 14.59 5.18 -34.22
CA GLU A 258 13.97 5.50 -32.94
C GLU A 258 12.95 6.62 -33.13
N HIS A 259 11.67 6.23 -33.16
CA HIS A 259 10.57 7.17 -33.31
C HIS A 259 9.96 7.50 -31.95
N ILE A 260 9.85 8.78 -31.62
CA ILE A 260 9.03 9.22 -30.50
C ILE A 260 7.61 9.41 -31.03
N PRO A 261 6.61 8.70 -30.47
CA PRO A 261 5.21 8.87 -30.85
C PRO A 261 4.72 10.30 -30.60
N GLU A 262 3.59 10.66 -31.16
CA GLU A 262 2.96 11.94 -30.88
C GLU A 262 2.73 12.10 -29.36
N LEU A 263 3.04 13.30 -28.85
CA LEU A 263 2.99 13.56 -27.40
C LEU A 263 1.52 13.72 -26.96
N GLU A 264 0.87 12.60 -26.71
CA GLU A 264 -0.47 12.52 -26.15
C GLU A 264 -0.44 12.14 -24.67
N PRO A 265 -1.44 12.55 -23.84
CA PRO A 265 -1.49 12.15 -22.42
C PRO A 265 -1.46 10.64 -22.20
N ARG A 266 -1.92 9.84 -23.14
CA ARG A 266 -1.89 8.36 -23.07
C ARG A 266 -0.47 7.80 -23.14
N LEU A 267 0.44 8.48 -23.83
CA LEU A 267 1.85 8.09 -23.94
C LEU A 267 2.55 8.11 -22.57
N PHE A 268 2.17 9.02 -21.70
CA PHE A 268 2.73 9.18 -20.36
C PHE A 268 2.02 8.34 -19.30
N SER A 269 1.10 7.43 -19.69
CA SER A 269 0.39 6.57 -18.76
C SER A 269 1.02 5.20 -18.66
N PHE A 270 1.44 4.80 -17.44
CA PHE A 270 1.88 3.44 -17.17
C PHE A 270 0.73 2.42 -17.13
N ASN A 271 -0.53 2.87 -17.19
CA ASN A 271 -1.71 2.02 -17.31
C ASN A 271 -2.17 1.83 -18.76
N ALA A 272 -1.59 2.56 -19.70
CA ALA A 272 -1.91 2.46 -21.13
C ALA A 272 -0.79 1.72 -21.88
N PRO A 273 -1.11 0.82 -22.82
CA PRO A 273 -0.10 0.04 -23.57
C PRO A 273 0.92 0.90 -24.33
N GLN A 274 0.53 2.11 -24.71
CA GLN A 274 1.38 3.05 -25.44
C GLN A 274 2.58 3.48 -24.59
N GLY A 275 2.39 3.74 -23.29
CA GLY A 275 3.42 4.26 -22.39
C GLY A 275 4.02 3.22 -21.47
N ALA A 276 3.28 2.17 -21.12
CA ALA A 276 3.71 1.17 -20.17
C ALA A 276 4.92 0.36 -20.63
N CYS A 277 5.86 0.09 -19.74
CA CYS A 277 6.94 -0.86 -19.98
C CYS A 277 6.35 -2.25 -20.32
N GLU A 278 6.73 -2.81 -21.44
CA GLU A 278 6.17 -4.07 -21.95
C GLU A 278 6.47 -5.25 -21.02
N THR A 279 7.66 -5.28 -20.42
CA THR A 279 8.12 -6.38 -19.57
C THR A 279 7.35 -6.48 -18.26
N CYS A 280 7.02 -5.35 -17.62
CA CYS A 280 6.27 -5.34 -16.34
C CYS A 280 4.83 -4.82 -16.50
N SER A 281 4.39 -4.54 -17.71
CA SER A 281 3.05 -3.99 -18.01
C SER A 281 2.69 -2.78 -17.12
N GLY A 282 3.66 -1.90 -16.86
CA GLY A 282 3.50 -0.69 -16.07
C GLY A 282 3.53 -0.87 -14.55
N LEU A 283 3.83 -2.06 -14.03
CA LEU A 283 3.93 -2.30 -12.59
C LEU A 283 5.23 -1.76 -11.97
N GLY A 284 6.31 -1.67 -12.74
CA GLY A 284 7.63 -1.29 -12.26
C GLY A 284 8.37 -2.40 -11.50
N THR A 285 7.65 -3.43 -11.09
CA THR A 285 8.17 -4.59 -10.35
C THR A 285 7.69 -5.89 -10.99
N ARG A 286 8.40 -6.98 -10.69
CA ARG A 286 8.00 -8.34 -11.06
C ARG A 286 8.16 -9.25 -9.85
N MET A 287 7.28 -10.23 -9.75
CA MET A 287 7.48 -11.34 -8.83
C MET A 287 8.41 -12.34 -9.50
N GLU A 288 9.57 -12.52 -8.92
CA GLU A 288 10.62 -13.46 -9.41
C GLU A 288 10.93 -14.48 -8.33
N ILE A 289 11.22 -15.71 -8.74
CA ILE A 289 11.62 -16.75 -7.79
C ILE A 289 12.99 -16.41 -7.22
N ASP A 290 13.09 -16.43 -5.90
CA ASP A 290 14.33 -16.11 -5.20
C ASP A 290 15.12 -17.37 -4.88
N PRO A 291 16.36 -17.49 -5.37
CA PRO A 291 17.23 -18.63 -5.09
C PRO A 291 17.41 -18.93 -3.58
N GLU A 292 17.47 -17.90 -2.74
CA GLU A 292 17.65 -18.06 -1.28
C GLU A 292 16.40 -18.64 -0.60
N LEU A 293 15.22 -18.40 -1.17
CA LEU A 293 13.98 -19.01 -0.69
C LEU A 293 13.83 -20.46 -1.20
N VAL A 294 14.44 -20.80 -2.33
CA VAL A 294 14.37 -22.12 -2.96
C VAL A 294 15.33 -23.10 -2.28
N LEU A 295 16.57 -22.68 -1.99
CA LEU A 295 17.61 -23.56 -1.45
C LEU A 295 17.85 -23.32 0.04
N SER A 296 18.00 -24.40 0.81
CA SER A 296 18.42 -24.40 2.21
C SER A 296 19.92 -24.63 2.31
N PRO A 297 20.74 -23.65 2.74
CA PRO A 297 22.21 -23.75 2.67
C PRO A 297 22.80 -24.85 3.55
N ASN A 298 22.14 -25.21 4.63
CA ASN A 298 22.65 -26.17 5.62
C ASN A 298 22.17 -27.61 5.41
N LEU A 299 21.25 -27.85 4.48
CA LEU A 299 20.73 -29.18 4.17
C LEU A 299 21.36 -29.72 2.89
N THR A 300 21.43 -31.05 2.78
CA THR A 300 21.74 -31.75 1.54
C THR A 300 20.52 -31.85 0.65
N ILE A 301 20.67 -32.03 -0.64
CA ILE A 301 19.55 -32.22 -1.57
C ILE A 301 18.70 -33.41 -1.14
N SER A 302 19.33 -34.51 -0.70
CA SER A 302 18.66 -35.71 -0.21
C SER A 302 17.87 -35.47 1.09
N GLU A 303 18.27 -34.51 1.92
CA GLU A 303 17.55 -34.09 3.15
C GLU A 303 16.50 -33.03 2.87
N GLY A 304 16.30 -32.64 1.63
CA GLY A 304 15.29 -31.66 1.26
C GLY A 304 15.80 -30.22 1.18
N ALA A 305 17.01 -29.97 0.77
CA ALA A 305 17.54 -28.63 0.56
C ALA A 305 16.71 -27.82 -0.45
N ILE A 306 16.03 -28.44 -1.40
CA ILE A 306 15.16 -27.80 -2.38
C ILE A 306 13.75 -27.69 -1.78
N ARG A 307 13.48 -26.58 -1.10
CA ARG A 307 12.24 -26.37 -0.33
C ARG A 307 10.93 -26.57 -1.13
N PRO A 308 10.80 -26.12 -2.39
CA PRO A 308 9.58 -26.33 -3.17
C PRO A 308 9.26 -27.81 -3.44
N TYR A 309 10.25 -28.70 -3.33
CA TYR A 309 10.09 -30.14 -3.57
C TYR A 309 9.88 -30.96 -2.30
N ASN A 310 9.98 -30.37 -1.09
CA ASN A 310 9.91 -31.08 0.19
C ASN A 310 8.62 -31.87 0.44
N ARG A 311 7.49 -31.47 -0.17
CA ARG A 311 6.20 -32.19 -0.04
C ARG A 311 6.10 -33.42 -0.97
N VAL A 312 7.05 -33.62 -1.89
CA VAL A 312 6.98 -34.63 -2.94
C VAL A 312 8.15 -35.65 -2.81
N MET A 313 8.94 -35.56 -1.76
CA MET A 313 10.37 -35.92 -1.76
C MET A 313 10.72 -37.36 -1.50
N GLU A 314 9.89 -38.20 -0.95
CA GLU A 314 10.46 -39.54 -0.62
C GLU A 314 10.58 -40.53 -1.79
N LYS A 315 9.94 -40.33 -2.94
CA LYS A 315 10.04 -41.26 -4.11
C LYS A 315 9.78 -40.64 -5.49
N GLY A 316 9.86 -39.31 -5.65
CA GLY A 316 9.50 -38.63 -6.88
C GLY A 316 10.56 -38.69 -7.98
N TYR A 317 10.16 -38.78 -9.25
CA TYR A 317 11.02 -38.76 -10.43
C TYR A 317 12.02 -37.59 -10.47
N ARG A 318 11.68 -36.45 -9.85
CA ARG A 318 12.51 -35.23 -9.83
C ARG A 318 13.83 -35.41 -9.09
N ILE A 319 13.85 -36.21 -8.01
CA ILE A 319 15.10 -36.50 -7.30
C ILE A 319 15.99 -37.46 -8.09
N LYS A 320 15.37 -38.50 -8.67
CA LYS A 320 16.11 -39.38 -9.56
C LYS A 320 16.73 -38.62 -10.74
N LEU A 321 15.98 -37.68 -11.31
CA LEU A 321 16.48 -36.79 -12.36
C LEU A 321 17.66 -35.96 -11.88
N LEU A 322 17.56 -35.36 -10.69
CA LEU A 322 18.61 -34.55 -10.12
C LEU A 322 19.84 -35.37 -9.73
N GLU A 323 19.67 -36.62 -9.31
CA GLU A 323 20.79 -37.56 -9.04
C GLU A 323 21.54 -37.88 -10.32
N GLU A 324 20.87 -38.12 -11.43
CA GLU A 324 21.53 -38.36 -12.73
C GLU A 324 22.23 -37.10 -13.27
N VAL A 325 21.63 -35.93 -13.09
CA VAL A 325 22.25 -34.61 -13.38
C VAL A 325 23.52 -34.45 -12.54
N ALA A 326 23.44 -34.69 -11.22
CA ALA A 326 24.56 -34.56 -10.31
C ALA A 326 25.72 -35.49 -10.68
N LYS A 327 25.41 -36.72 -11.03
CA LYS A 327 26.39 -37.74 -11.48
C LYS A 327 27.10 -37.29 -12.76
N ARG A 328 26.36 -36.76 -13.74
CA ARG A 328 26.94 -36.32 -15.02
C ARG A 328 27.78 -35.04 -14.88
N HIS A 329 27.38 -34.14 -14.03
CA HIS A 329 28.06 -32.85 -13.82
C HIS A 329 29.03 -32.86 -12.62
N GLY A 330 29.29 -33.99 -11.98
CA GLY A 330 30.33 -34.16 -10.99
C GLY A 330 30.10 -33.54 -9.63
N PHE A 331 28.84 -33.35 -9.22
CA PHE A 331 28.51 -32.86 -7.88
C PHE A 331 27.71 -33.89 -7.08
N SER A 332 27.68 -33.73 -5.74
CA SER A 332 27.04 -34.70 -4.84
C SER A 332 25.74 -34.17 -4.26
N THR A 333 24.69 -34.99 -4.28
CA THR A 333 23.41 -34.70 -3.64
C THR A 333 23.41 -34.88 -2.11
N LYS A 334 24.50 -35.47 -1.56
CA LYS A 334 24.67 -35.78 -0.13
C LYS A 334 25.57 -34.78 0.60
N VAL A 335 25.90 -33.65 -0.01
CA VAL A 335 26.69 -32.56 0.58
C VAL A 335 25.77 -31.36 0.79
N PRO A 336 25.87 -30.64 1.94
CA PRO A 336 25.11 -29.41 2.16
C PRO A 336 25.31 -28.42 1.02
N THR A 337 24.21 -27.76 0.59
CA THR A 337 24.24 -26.90 -0.60
C THR A 337 25.23 -25.74 -0.50
N LYS A 338 25.52 -25.23 0.70
CA LYS A 338 26.57 -24.20 0.94
C LYS A 338 28.00 -24.68 0.59
N LYS A 339 28.25 -25.99 0.48
CA LYS A 339 29.55 -26.59 0.13
C LYS A 339 29.63 -27.00 -1.34
N LEU A 340 28.54 -26.86 -2.11
CA LEU A 340 28.53 -27.10 -3.55
C LEU A 340 29.23 -25.95 -4.29
N SER A 341 29.80 -26.25 -5.47
CA SER A 341 30.36 -25.22 -6.32
C SER A 341 29.27 -24.28 -6.86
N LYS A 342 29.65 -23.07 -7.28
CA LYS A 342 28.72 -22.10 -7.88
C LYS A 342 28.05 -22.68 -9.13
N GLU A 343 28.80 -23.41 -9.96
CA GLU A 343 28.31 -24.05 -11.17
C GLU A 343 27.27 -25.12 -10.85
N ALA A 344 27.51 -25.95 -9.80
CA ALA A 344 26.52 -26.92 -9.36
C ALA A 344 25.23 -26.29 -8.88
N ILE A 345 25.31 -25.17 -8.12
CA ILE A 345 24.15 -24.40 -7.69
C ILE A 345 23.42 -23.83 -8.89
N GLU A 346 24.12 -23.28 -9.87
CA GLU A 346 23.55 -22.72 -11.09
C GLU A 346 22.82 -23.78 -11.91
N ILE A 347 23.40 -24.97 -12.08
CA ILE A 347 22.74 -26.11 -12.73
C ILE A 347 21.46 -26.51 -11.99
N ILE A 348 21.50 -26.62 -10.65
CA ILE A 348 20.33 -26.98 -9.86
C ILE A 348 19.23 -25.94 -10.05
N LEU A 349 19.55 -24.65 -10.00
CA LEU A 349 18.59 -23.56 -10.07
C LEU A 349 18.05 -23.34 -11.48
N TYR A 350 18.92 -23.30 -12.49
CA TYR A 350 18.56 -22.85 -13.85
C TYR A 350 18.59 -23.95 -14.91
N GLY A 351 19.02 -25.18 -14.53
CA GLY A 351 19.00 -26.33 -15.42
C GLY A 351 20.26 -26.53 -16.25
N THR A 352 20.19 -27.51 -17.13
CA THR A 352 21.23 -27.89 -18.10
C THR A 352 20.83 -27.41 -19.50
N LYS A 353 21.73 -27.57 -20.49
CA LYS A 353 21.40 -27.24 -21.88
C LYS A 353 20.19 -28.05 -22.37
N THR A 354 19.39 -27.45 -23.24
CA THR A 354 18.11 -28.02 -23.74
C THR A 354 18.26 -29.34 -24.51
N ASP A 355 19.41 -29.63 -25.07
CA ASP A 355 19.74 -30.85 -25.81
C ASP A 355 20.21 -32.03 -24.92
N GLU A 356 20.54 -31.74 -23.65
CA GLU A 356 20.96 -32.78 -22.71
C GLU A 356 19.75 -33.55 -22.17
N LYS A 357 19.78 -34.91 -22.35
CA LYS A 357 18.74 -35.81 -21.85
C LYS A 357 19.33 -36.78 -20.83
N TYR A 358 18.56 -37.05 -19.79
CA TYR A 358 18.93 -37.93 -18.67
C TYR A 358 18.00 -39.13 -18.63
N PRO A 359 18.54 -40.39 -18.63
CA PRO A 359 17.70 -41.57 -18.57
C PRO A 359 17.19 -41.79 -17.13
N ILE A 360 15.87 -41.81 -16.97
CA ILE A 360 15.21 -42.04 -15.67
C ILE A 360 14.33 -43.27 -15.76
N GLU A 361 14.57 -44.23 -14.90
CA GLU A 361 13.74 -45.42 -14.79
C GLU A 361 12.52 -45.13 -13.91
N MET A 362 11.33 -45.28 -14.49
CA MET A 362 10.05 -45.19 -13.82
C MET A 362 9.13 -46.35 -14.24
N ASN A 363 8.61 -47.06 -13.25
CA ASN A 363 7.70 -48.22 -13.48
C ASN A 363 8.20 -49.23 -14.48
N GLY A 364 9.54 -49.52 -14.46
CA GLY A 364 10.17 -50.49 -15.36
C GLY A 364 10.38 -49.97 -16.80
N ARG A 365 10.22 -48.70 -17.06
CA ARG A 365 10.48 -48.04 -18.35
C ARG A 365 11.50 -46.91 -18.17
N VAL A 366 12.42 -46.78 -19.14
CA VAL A 366 13.38 -45.68 -19.18
C VAL A 366 12.83 -44.51 -19.99
N TYR A 367 12.79 -43.33 -19.38
CA TYR A 367 12.39 -42.07 -20.00
C TYR A 367 13.60 -41.16 -20.11
N ASN A 368 13.85 -40.61 -21.27
CA ASN A 368 14.86 -39.58 -21.47
C ASN A 368 14.28 -38.18 -21.22
N MET A 369 14.63 -37.55 -20.09
CA MET A 369 14.09 -36.30 -19.65
C MET A 369 15.15 -35.19 -19.65
N ASN A 370 14.74 -33.96 -19.94
CA ASN A 370 15.58 -32.77 -19.79
C ASN A 370 15.44 -32.23 -18.35
N PHE A 371 16.49 -31.63 -17.88
CA PHE A 371 16.47 -30.91 -16.59
C PHE A 371 16.42 -29.41 -16.82
N GLU A 372 15.21 -28.84 -16.70
CA GLU A 372 14.95 -27.40 -16.92
C GLU A 372 15.43 -26.52 -15.76
N GLY A 373 15.84 -27.08 -14.61
CA GLY A 373 16.16 -26.36 -13.38
C GLY A 373 14.93 -26.13 -12.50
N VAL A 374 15.20 -25.78 -11.25
CA VAL A 374 14.13 -25.55 -10.24
C VAL A 374 13.37 -24.26 -10.51
N ILE A 375 14.08 -23.17 -10.82
CA ILE A 375 13.48 -21.85 -11.06
C ILE A 375 12.60 -21.84 -12.31
N PRO A 376 13.09 -22.24 -13.51
CA PRO A 376 12.25 -22.29 -14.69
C PRO A 376 11.04 -23.24 -14.56
N ASN A 377 11.21 -24.35 -13.83
CA ASN A 377 10.10 -25.27 -13.54
C ASN A 377 9.00 -24.58 -12.72
N LEU A 378 9.37 -23.83 -11.67
CA LEU A 378 8.43 -23.13 -10.83
C LEU A 378 7.76 -21.98 -11.58
N GLU A 379 8.52 -21.20 -12.38
CA GLU A 379 7.98 -20.11 -13.19
C GLU A 379 6.95 -20.62 -14.23
N ARG A 380 7.29 -21.69 -14.94
CA ARG A 380 6.37 -22.33 -15.87
C ARG A 380 5.10 -22.83 -15.17
N ARG A 381 5.26 -23.53 -14.03
CA ARG A 381 4.11 -24.01 -13.24
C ARG A 381 3.27 -22.87 -12.68
N HIS A 382 3.87 -21.76 -12.24
CA HIS A 382 3.14 -20.59 -11.77
C HIS A 382 2.30 -19.96 -12.89
N ARG A 383 2.85 -19.89 -14.10
CA ARG A 383 2.15 -19.35 -15.27
C ARG A 383 1.03 -20.26 -15.77
N ASP A 384 1.28 -21.58 -15.82
CA ASP A 384 0.41 -22.55 -16.50
C ASP A 384 -0.66 -23.15 -15.55
N THR A 385 -0.62 -22.89 -14.23
CA THR A 385 -1.57 -23.49 -13.28
C THR A 385 -2.86 -22.71 -13.16
N ASP A 386 -4.00 -23.41 -13.23
CA ASP A 386 -5.33 -22.87 -12.92
C ASP A 386 -5.68 -22.96 -11.41
N SER A 387 -4.88 -23.70 -10.63
CA SER A 387 -5.10 -23.86 -9.20
C SER A 387 -4.54 -22.70 -8.40
N GLU A 388 -5.41 -21.91 -7.79
CA GLU A 388 -5.04 -20.82 -6.89
C GLU A 388 -4.18 -21.29 -5.70
N PHE A 389 -4.43 -22.49 -5.20
CA PHE A 389 -3.63 -23.09 -4.13
C PHE A 389 -2.18 -23.35 -4.59
N GLN A 390 -1.99 -23.94 -5.78
CA GLN A 390 -0.66 -24.19 -6.32
C GLN A 390 0.07 -22.88 -6.63
N ARG A 391 -0.64 -21.89 -7.18
CA ARG A 391 -0.08 -20.56 -7.44
C ARG A 391 0.42 -19.92 -6.15
N LYS A 392 -0.39 -19.85 -5.11
CA LYS A 392 0.00 -19.34 -3.77
C LYS A 392 1.14 -20.13 -3.12
N ASP A 393 1.20 -21.43 -3.34
CA ASP A 393 2.30 -22.25 -2.79
C ASP A 393 3.63 -21.94 -3.47
N ILE A 394 3.64 -21.65 -4.77
CA ILE A 394 4.83 -21.22 -5.51
C ILE A 394 5.21 -19.78 -5.13
N GLU A 395 4.25 -18.86 -4.99
CA GLU A 395 4.47 -17.47 -4.60
C GLU A 395 5.24 -17.31 -3.29
N ARG A 396 5.23 -18.31 -2.40
CA ARG A 396 6.05 -18.33 -1.17
C ARG A 396 7.56 -18.32 -1.44
N PHE A 397 7.96 -18.72 -2.64
CA PHE A 397 9.36 -18.76 -3.09
C PHE A 397 9.69 -17.57 -4.00
N MET A 398 8.77 -16.62 -4.14
CA MET A 398 8.92 -15.43 -4.96
C MET A 398 9.16 -14.20 -4.11
N ARG A 399 9.95 -13.27 -4.65
CA ARG A 399 10.11 -11.91 -4.13
C ARG A 399 9.77 -10.89 -5.19
N VAL A 400 9.24 -9.77 -4.74
CA VAL A 400 9.00 -8.62 -5.60
C VAL A 400 10.34 -7.92 -5.84
N ARG A 401 10.77 -7.86 -7.11
CA ARG A 401 12.01 -7.17 -7.53
C ARG A 401 11.68 -6.05 -8.52
N LYS A 402 12.54 -5.04 -8.58
CA LYS A 402 12.42 -3.99 -9.59
C LYS A 402 12.57 -4.61 -10.99
N CYS A 403 11.72 -4.18 -11.93
CA CYS A 403 11.80 -4.64 -13.32
C CYS A 403 13.14 -4.22 -13.92
N GLN A 404 13.93 -5.16 -14.41
CA GLN A 404 15.26 -4.89 -14.97
C GLN A 404 15.21 -4.01 -16.22
N THR A 405 14.18 -4.15 -17.05
CA THR A 405 14.03 -3.39 -18.31
C THR A 405 13.79 -1.91 -18.08
N CYS A 406 12.89 -1.54 -17.15
CA CYS A 406 12.60 -0.13 -16.87
C CYS A 406 13.24 0.38 -15.58
N GLY A 407 14.02 -0.42 -14.87
CA GLY A 407 14.65 -0.03 -13.60
C GLY A 407 13.66 0.39 -12.50
N GLY A 408 12.41 -0.06 -12.59
CA GLY A 408 11.33 0.38 -11.69
C GLY A 408 10.52 1.57 -12.19
N LYS A 409 10.93 2.23 -13.26
CA LYS A 409 10.33 3.47 -13.79
C LYS A 409 8.95 3.29 -14.46
N ARG A 410 8.43 2.07 -14.62
CA ARG A 410 7.09 1.70 -15.15
C ARG A 410 6.82 2.03 -16.62
N LEU A 411 7.53 2.99 -17.21
CA LEU A 411 7.34 3.52 -18.56
C LEU A 411 8.39 3.01 -19.55
N LYS A 412 8.10 3.13 -20.84
CA LYS A 412 9.04 2.83 -21.94
C LYS A 412 10.18 3.86 -21.97
N PRO A 413 11.39 3.49 -22.44
CA PRO A 413 12.52 4.42 -22.56
C PRO A 413 12.21 5.67 -23.40
N VAL A 414 11.43 5.51 -24.47
CA VAL A 414 11.03 6.63 -25.35
C VAL A 414 10.17 7.67 -24.62
N VAL A 415 9.35 7.27 -23.63
CA VAL A 415 8.54 8.16 -22.80
C VAL A 415 9.42 8.90 -21.78
N LEU A 416 10.40 8.17 -21.21
CA LEU A 416 11.35 8.73 -20.25
C LEU A 416 12.32 9.73 -20.89
N ALA A 417 12.43 9.73 -22.21
CA ALA A 417 13.22 10.68 -22.99
C ALA A 417 12.50 12.02 -23.24
N VAL A 418 11.28 12.22 -22.73
CA VAL A 418 10.56 13.49 -22.78
C VAL A 418 10.72 14.21 -21.45
N THR A 419 11.13 15.49 -21.48
CA THR A 419 11.41 16.26 -20.26
C THR A 419 10.61 17.57 -20.19
N VAL A 420 10.36 18.03 -19.00
CA VAL A 420 9.89 19.39 -18.66
C VAL A 420 10.90 19.96 -17.66
N ALA A 421 11.48 21.11 -17.95
CA ALA A 421 12.58 21.69 -17.17
C ALA A 421 13.75 20.71 -16.91
N GLY A 422 14.06 19.86 -17.89
CA GLY A 422 15.17 18.91 -17.81
C GLY A 422 14.86 17.61 -17.03
N LEU A 423 13.68 17.47 -16.46
CA LEU A 423 13.25 16.28 -15.70
C LEU A 423 12.18 15.50 -16.47
N ASN A 424 12.26 14.18 -16.48
CA ASN A 424 11.18 13.35 -17.00
C ASN A 424 10.06 13.17 -15.97
N ILE A 425 8.91 12.64 -16.39
CA ILE A 425 7.71 12.52 -15.55
C ILE A 425 7.93 11.65 -14.31
N VAL A 426 8.80 10.64 -14.38
CA VAL A 426 9.11 9.76 -13.25
C VAL A 426 10.01 10.47 -12.26
N GLU A 427 11.03 11.19 -12.73
CA GLU A 427 11.91 11.98 -11.89
C GLU A 427 11.15 13.06 -11.11
N ILE A 428 10.15 13.70 -11.74
CA ILE A 428 9.24 14.60 -11.01
C ILE A 428 8.41 13.85 -9.98
N CYS A 429 7.93 12.64 -10.29
CA CYS A 429 7.18 11.84 -9.34
C CYS A 429 8.03 11.27 -8.19
N ASP A 430 9.33 11.09 -8.39
CA ASP A 430 10.27 10.63 -7.36
C ASP A 430 10.69 11.74 -6.39
N LEU A 431 10.36 13.02 -6.69
CA LEU A 431 10.55 14.12 -5.74
C LEU A 431 9.60 13.98 -4.54
N ALA A 432 10.08 14.39 -3.38
CA ALA A 432 9.20 14.62 -2.24
C ALA A 432 8.24 15.78 -2.52
N ILE A 433 7.08 15.81 -1.87
CA ILE A 433 6.03 16.81 -2.14
C ILE A 433 6.54 18.24 -1.92
N ASP A 434 7.37 18.48 -0.90
CA ASP A 434 7.97 19.80 -0.65
C ASP A 434 8.94 20.19 -1.77
N GLU A 435 9.78 19.27 -2.25
CA GLU A 435 10.68 19.48 -3.39
C GLU A 435 9.88 19.75 -4.67
N ALA A 436 8.79 19.01 -4.89
CA ALA A 436 7.92 19.22 -6.04
C ALA A 436 7.22 20.60 -5.97
N VAL A 437 6.78 21.05 -4.79
CA VAL A 437 6.22 22.40 -4.59
C VAL A 437 7.23 23.47 -5.01
N GLU A 438 8.48 23.36 -4.56
CA GLU A 438 9.53 24.31 -4.91
C GLU A 438 9.89 24.25 -6.41
N LEU A 439 9.93 23.05 -7.01
CA LEU A 439 10.15 22.90 -8.46
C LEU A 439 9.09 23.66 -9.27
N PHE A 440 7.79 23.43 -8.98
CA PHE A 440 6.70 24.06 -9.74
C PHE A 440 6.56 25.56 -9.48
N LYS A 441 6.99 26.04 -8.33
CA LYS A 441 7.03 27.47 -8.01
C LYS A 441 8.11 28.21 -8.80
N ASN A 442 9.27 27.57 -9.01
CA ASN A 442 10.43 28.15 -9.65
C ASN A 442 10.63 27.68 -11.11
N LEU A 443 9.60 27.13 -11.74
CA LEU A 443 9.67 26.53 -13.07
C LEU A 443 9.95 27.60 -14.14
N GLU A 444 11.10 27.53 -14.80
CA GLU A 444 11.45 28.42 -15.89
C GLU A 444 10.83 27.95 -17.20
N LEU A 445 9.90 28.73 -17.73
CA LEU A 445 9.17 28.45 -18.96
C LEU A 445 9.21 29.65 -19.87
N ASN A 446 9.23 29.43 -21.19
CA ASN A 446 9.05 30.50 -22.16
C ASN A 446 7.59 31.01 -22.18
N GLU A 447 7.32 32.16 -22.79
CA GLU A 447 6.00 32.81 -22.79
C GLU A 447 4.90 31.93 -23.36
N GLN A 448 5.19 31.17 -24.41
CA GLN A 448 4.23 30.24 -25.01
C GLN A 448 3.92 29.07 -24.09
N GLN A 449 4.94 28.47 -23.47
CA GLN A 449 4.78 27.38 -22.50
C GLN A 449 4.01 27.86 -21.26
N LYS A 450 4.28 29.07 -20.75
CA LYS A 450 3.54 29.66 -19.63
C LYS A 450 2.04 29.79 -19.96
N PHE A 451 1.72 30.32 -21.13
CA PHE A 451 0.34 30.50 -21.57
C PHE A 451 -0.41 29.16 -21.65
N ILE A 452 0.21 28.14 -22.25
CA ILE A 452 -0.38 26.81 -22.42
C ILE A 452 -0.57 26.11 -21.06
N SER A 453 0.39 26.24 -20.14
CA SER A 453 0.43 25.45 -18.89
C SER A 453 -0.21 26.12 -17.68
N THR A 454 -0.62 27.39 -17.75
CA THR A 454 -1.13 28.20 -16.63
C THR A 454 -2.19 27.46 -15.80
N GLN A 455 -3.23 26.92 -16.42
CA GLN A 455 -4.28 26.22 -15.70
C GLN A 455 -3.80 24.86 -15.13
N ILE A 456 -2.99 24.15 -15.89
CA ILE A 456 -2.42 22.86 -15.47
C ILE A 456 -1.54 23.05 -14.24
N LEU A 457 -0.65 24.03 -14.26
CA LEU A 457 0.28 24.35 -13.17
C LEU A 457 -0.48 24.84 -11.92
N LYS A 458 -1.56 25.60 -12.09
CA LYS A 458 -2.42 26.03 -10.97
C LYS A 458 -3.00 24.81 -10.25
N GLU A 459 -3.51 23.83 -10.99
CA GLU A 459 -4.10 22.62 -10.40
C GLU A 459 -3.04 21.74 -9.71
N ILE A 460 -1.86 21.55 -10.33
CA ILE A 460 -0.74 20.82 -9.73
C ILE A 460 -0.31 21.50 -8.42
N SER A 461 -0.03 22.82 -8.47
CA SER A 461 0.44 23.58 -7.31
C SER A 461 -0.56 23.59 -6.17
N SER A 462 -1.86 23.69 -6.48
CA SER A 462 -2.92 23.64 -5.49
C SER A 462 -2.95 22.30 -4.76
N ARG A 463 -2.95 21.18 -5.50
CA ARG A 463 -2.97 19.82 -4.92
C ARG A 463 -1.72 19.52 -4.11
N LEU A 464 -0.53 19.88 -4.63
CA LEU A 464 0.72 19.75 -3.88
C LEU A 464 0.69 20.58 -2.60
N GLY A 465 0.18 21.83 -2.67
CA GLY A 465 0.03 22.69 -1.51
C GLY A 465 -0.88 22.08 -0.43
N PHE A 466 -2.00 21.48 -0.82
CA PHE A 466 -2.87 20.78 0.14
C PHE A 466 -2.19 19.57 0.77
N MET A 467 -1.44 18.80 0.00
CA MET A 467 -0.68 17.65 0.52
C MET A 467 0.39 18.11 1.53
N ASN A 468 1.07 19.21 1.26
CA ASN A 468 2.04 19.82 2.17
C ASN A 468 1.38 20.30 3.48
N ASN A 469 0.20 20.92 3.38
CA ASN A 469 -0.55 21.46 4.52
C ASN A 469 -1.08 20.38 5.48
N VAL A 470 -1.37 19.18 4.97
CA VAL A 470 -1.78 18.05 5.83
C VAL A 470 -0.59 17.26 6.40
N GLY A 471 0.65 17.76 6.27
CA GLY A 471 1.85 17.15 6.83
C GLY A 471 2.38 15.95 6.07
N LEU A 472 2.13 15.86 4.76
CA LEU A 472 2.61 14.80 3.88
C LEU A 472 3.79 15.24 3.00
N ASN A 473 4.47 16.30 3.37
CA ASN A 473 5.56 16.92 2.62
C ASN A 473 6.71 15.95 2.28
N TYR A 474 6.95 14.95 3.12
CA TYR A 474 8.01 13.97 2.97
C TYR A 474 7.69 12.82 1.99
N LEU A 475 6.44 12.68 1.54
CA LEU A 475 6.04 11.59 0.63
C LEU A 475 6.49 11.89 -0.81
N GLU A 476 6.99 10.86 -1.47
CA GLU A 476 7.22 10.88 -2.92
C GLU A 476 5.90 10.63 -3.67
N LEU A 477 5.68 11.32 -4.77
CA LEU A 477 4.50 11.14 -5.61
C LEU A 477 4.46 9.75 -6.28
N SER A 478 5.62 9.11 -6.51
CA SER A 478 5.75 7.76 -7.07
C SER A 478 5.42 6.65 -6.08
N ARG A 479 5.36 6.95 -4.77
CA ARG A 479 5.14 5.94 -3.72
C ARG A 479 3.84 5.17 -3.95
N ALA A 480 3.93 3.84 -3.90
CA ALA A 480 2.78 2.97 -4.12
C ALA A 480 1.74 3.10 -2.99
N ALA A 481 0.47 3.24 -3.35
CA ALA A 481 -0.62 3.49 -2.40
C ALA A 481 -0.82 2.35 -1.37
N ASN A 482 -0.49 1.11 -1.73
CA ASN A 482 -0.55 -0.03 -0.82
C ASN A 482 0.57 -0.06 0.25
N THR A 483 1.56 0.82 0.16
CA THR A 483 2.65 0.97 1.15
C THR A 483 2.39 2.09 2.14
N LEU A 484 1.30 2.82 1.98
CA LEU A 484 0.91 3.89 2.86
C LEU A 484 0.34 3.36 4.18
N SER A 485 0.64 4.02 5.27
CA SER A 485 -0.08 3.81 6.53
C SER A 485 -1.54 4.27 6.41
N GLY A 486 -2.41 3.79 7.31
CA GLY A 486 -3.81 4.19 7.34
C GLY A 486 -3.98 5.71 7.46
N GLY A 487 -3.21 6.35 8.32
CA GLY A 487 -3.23 7.81 8.49
C GLY A 487 -2.70 8.57 7.27
N GLU A 488 -1.63 8.11 6.60
CA GLU A 488 -1.16 8.72 5.34
C GLU A 488 -2.23 8.66 4.25
N ALA A 489 -2.86 7.50 4.06
CA ALA A 489 -3.92 7.33 3.05
C ALA A 489 -5.14 8.22 3.34
N GLN A 490 -5.53 8.35 4.62
CA GLN A 490 -6.63 9.21 5.04
C GLN A 490 -6.33 10.69 4.78
N ARG A 491 -5.12 11.16 5.10
CA ARG A 491 -4.69 12.55 4.84
C ARG A 491 -4.60 12.86 3.35
N ILE A 492 -4.19 11.90 2.51
CA ILE A 492 -4.22 12.05 1.05
C ILE A 492 -5.66 12.30 0.58
N ARG A 493 -6.62 11.53 1.08
CA ARG A 493 -8.05 11.76 0.76
C ARG A 493 -8.53 13.11 1.26
N LEU A 494 -8.17 13.49 2.49
CA LEU A 494 -8.51 14.80 3.04
C LEU A 494 -7.97 15.92 2.15
N ALA A 495 -6.70 15.86 1.75
CA ALA A 495 -6.09 16.84 0.85
C ALA A 495 -6.80 16.90 -0.51
N THR A 496 -7.20 15.76 -1.07
CA THR A 496 -7.94 15.69 -2.34
C THR A 496 -9.33 16.33 -2.21
N GLN A 497 -10.03 16.09 -1.11
CA GLN A 497 -11.36 16.67 -0.87
C GLN A 497 -11.31 18.19 -0.63
N ILE A 498 -10.33 18.67 0.11
CA ILE A 498 -10.10 20.12 0.28
C ILE A 498 -9.81 20.77 -1.06
N GLY A 499 -9.03 20.10 -1.90
CA GLY A 499 -8.71 20.55 -3.25
C GLY A 499 -9.94 20.73 -4.16
N SER A 500 -11.04 20.05 -3.86
CA SER A 500 -12.31 20.19 -4.62
C SER A 500 -13.01 21.52 -4.37
N GLY A 501 -12.69 22.24 -3.27
CA GLY A 501 -13.28 23.54 -2.93
C GLY A 501 -14.78 23.51 -2.66
N LEU A 502 -15.33 22.35 -2.29
CA LEU A 502 -16.75 22.19 -2.01
C LEU A 502 -17.19 23.00 -0.78
N GLN A 503 -18.36 23.60 -0.87
CA GLN A 503 -18.96 24.41 0.19
C GLN A 503 -20.33 23.87 0.58
N GLY A 504 -20.73 24.07 1.84
CA GLY A 504 -22.02 23.65 2.35
C GLY A 504 -22.15 22.12 2.51
N VAL A 505 -21.04 21.42 2.65
CA VAL A 505 -20.96 19.96 2.78
C VAL A 505 -20.75 19.57 4.24
N LEU A 506 -21.23 18.39 4.62
CA LEU A 506 -20.91 17.73 5.89
C LEU A 506 -19.75 16.78 5.69
N TYR A 507 -18.59 17.10 6.24
CA TYR A 507 -17.46 16.16 6.28
C TYR A 507 -17.48 15.36 7.57
N VAL A 508 -17.34 14.03 7.47
CA VAL A 508 -17.26 13.13 8.62
C VAL A 508 -15.91 12.42 8.57
N LEU A 509 -15.06 12.66 9.57
CA LEU A 509 -13.70 12.14 9.64
C LEU A 509 -13.55 11.19 10.84
N ASP A 510 -12.80 10.10 10.65
CA ASP A 510 -12.49 9.09 11.67
C ASP A 510 -11.03 9.22 12.09
N GLU A 511 -10.80 9.74 13.28
CA GLU A 511 -9.49 9.85 13.94
C GLU A 511 -8.35 10.35 13.01
N PRO A 512 -8.47 11.53 12.38
CA PRO A 512 -7.50 12.00 11.39
C PRO A 512 -6.11 12.32 11.97
N SER A 513 -5.97 12.46 13.30
CA SER A 513 -4.69 12.70 14.00
C SER A 513 -3.83 11.45 14.17
N ILE A 514 -4.34 10.25 13.79
CA ILE A 514 -3.62 8.99 14.00
C ILE A 514 -2.24 8.99 13.34
N GLY A 515 -1.22 8.52 14.11
CA GLY A 515 0.17 8.40 13.66
C GLY A 515 0.85 9.74 13.39
N LEU A 516 0.28 10.84 13.86
CA LEU A 516 0.89 12.17 13.76
C LEU A 516 1.73 12.52 14.98
N HIS A 517 2.89 13.09 14.71
CA HIS A 517 3.61 13.87 15.71
C HIS A 517 2.85 15.18 15.97
N GLN A 518 2.95 15.73 17.18
CA GLN A 518 2.21 16.95 17.57
C GLN A 518 2.43 18.13 16.60
N ARG A 519 3.64 18.30 16.09
CA ARG A 519 3.96 19.30 15.05
C ARG A 519 3.08 19.17 13.79
N ASP A 520 2.85 17.92 13.36
CA ASP A 520 2.07 17.65 12.16
C ASP A 520 0.56 17.72 12.47
N ASN A 521 0.17 17.43 13.72
CA ASN A 521 -1.20 17.61 14.22
C ASN A 521 -1.63 19.09 14.21
N ASP A 522 -0.74 20.02 14.57
CA ASP A 522 -1.02 21.46 14.48
C ASP A 522 -1.39 21.87 13.04
N LYS A 523 -0.70 21.32 12.02
CA LYS A 523 -1.03 21.57 10.61
C LYS A 523 -2.38 20.97 10.22
N LEU A 524 -2.70 19.78 10.72
CA LEU A 524 -3.99 19.14 10.49
C LEU A 524 -5.13 19.98 11.07
N ILE A 525 -5.01 20.42 12.32
CA ILE A 525 -6.00 21.28 12.98
C ILE A 525 -6.24 22.57 12.19
N ALA A 526 -5.17 23.24 11.73
CA ALA A 526 -5.28 24.41 10.87
C ALA A 526 -6.03 24.08 9.57
N THR A 527 -5.79 22.91 8.99
CA THR A 527 -6.45 22.44 7.77
C THR A 527 -7.95 22.19 7.98
N LEU A 528 -8.33 21.54 9.10
CA LEU A 528 -9.73 21.33 9.48
C LEU A 528 -10.48 22.66 9.71
N LYS A 529 -9.82 23.64 10.33
CA LYS A 529 -10.38 24.99 10.49
C LYS A 529 -10.58 25.69 9.15
N ASN A 530 -9.63 25.58 8.23
CA ASN A 530 -9.78 26.13 6.88
C ASN A 530 -10.96 25.48 6.13
N LEU A 531 -11.14 24.15 6.28
CA LEU A 531 -12.28 23.45 5.68
C LEU A 531 -13.63 23.94 6.24
N ARG A 532 -13.70 24.14 7.56
CA ARG A 532 -14.85 24.78 8.23
C ARG A 532 -15.12 26.19 7.69
N ASP A 533 -14.07 26.99 7.55
CA ASP A 533 -14.17 28.40 7.13
C ASP A 533 -14.67 28.58 5.67
N LEU A 534 -14.71 27.50 4.91
CA LEU A 534 -15.40 27.40 3.61
C LEU A 534 -16.92 27.16 3.75
N ASN A 535 -17.53 27.41 4.91
CA ASN A 535 -18.92 27.14 5.24
C ASN A 535 -19.31 25.66 5.18
N ASN A 536 -18.41 24.79 5.65
CA ASN A 536 -18.67 23.37 5.79
C ASN A 536 -18.86 23.00 7.27
N THR A 537 -19.69 22.00 7.51
CA THR A 537 -19.76 21.36 8.82
C THR A 537 -18.73 20.23 8.85
N VAL A 538 -17.79 20.29 9.79
CA VAL A 538 -16.71 19.31 9.91
C VAL A 538 -16.91 18.51 11.19
N LEU A 539 -17.36 17.26 11.06
CA LEU A 539 -17.60 16.34 12.16
C LEU A 539 -16.43 15.38 12.27
N VAL A 540 -15.76 15.37 13.41
CA VAL A 540 -14.54 14.56 13.64
C VAL A 540 -14.74 13.65 14.82
N VAL A 541 -14.54 12.35 14.66
CA VAL A 541 -14.39 11.41 15.77
C VAL A 541 -12.94 11.48 16.21
N GLU A 542 -12.67 11.92 17.45
CA GLU A 542 -11.29 12.15 17.91
C GLU A 542 -11.08 11.93 19.41
N HIS A 543 -9.80 11.65 19.73
CA HIS A 543 -9.32 11.43 21.10
C HIS A 543 -8.13 12.33 21.46
N ASP A 544 -7.54 13.00 20.48
CA ASP A 544 -6.42 13.92 20.68
C ASP A 544 -6.86 15.18 21.40
N GLU A 545 -6.16 15.53 22.48
CA GLU A 545 -6.52 16.66 23.34
C GLU A 545 -6.44 18.01 22.62
N ASP A 546 -5.43 18.21 21.77
CA ASP A 546 -5.25 19.48 21.05
C ASP A 546 -6.36 19.68 20.02
N THR A 547 -6.77 18.63 19.34
CA THR A 547 -7.91 18.65 18.41
C THR A 547 -9.23 18.91 19.14
N ILE A 548 -9.45 18.26 20.30
CA ILE A 548 -10.64 18.48 21.13
C ILE A 548 -10.70 19.94 21.61
N ARG A 549 -9.60 20.51 22.09
CA ARG A 549 -9.51 21.91 22.52
C ARG A 549 -9.71 22.92 21.40
N ALA A 550 -9.33 22.53 20.18
CA ALA A 550 -9.47 23.38 19.00
C ALA A 550 -10.87 23.37 18.36
N ALA A 551 -11.77 22.49 18.82
CA ALA A 551 -13.12 22.36 18.32
C ALA A 551 -14.00 23.55 18.72
N ASP A 552 -14.98 23.91 17.87
CA ASP A 552 -16.04 24.87 18.21
C ASP A 552 -17.12 24.23 19.09
N TRP A 553 -17.34 22.93 18.91
CA TRP A 553 -18.36 22.17 19.64
C TRP A 553 -17.86 20.73 19.92
N LEU A 554 -18.16 20.25 21.11
CA LEU A 554 -17.77 18.91 21.57
C LEU A 554 -19.01 18.10 21.94
N VAL A 555 -19.02 16.82 21.56
CA VAL A 555 -20.03 15.84 21.94
C VAL A 555 -19.33 14.66 22.60
N ASP A 556 -19.58 14.45 23.89
CA ASP A 556 -19.02 13.35 24.67
C ASP A 556 -20.01 12.20 24.78
N VAL A 557 -19.65 11.05 24.22
CA VAL A 557 -20.47 9.83 24.16
C VAL A 557 -20.01 8.82 25.19
N GLY A 558 -20.93 8.38 26.04
CA GLY A 558 -20.61 7.49 27.16
C GLY A 558 -21.83 6.96 27.88
N PRO A 559 -21.80 6.83 29.24
CA PRO A 559 -20.62 7.01 30.12
C PRO A 559 -19.59 5.86 30.06
N GLY A 560 -20.00 4.69 29.53
CA GLY A 560 -19.15 3.50 29.42
C GLY A 560 -19.01 3.02 27.97
N ALA A 561 -18.65 1.76 27.80
CA ALA A 561 -18.52 1.09 26.50
C ALA A 561 -19.62 0.01 26.31
N GLY A 562 -19.94 -0.34 25.06
CA GLY A 562 -20.92 -1.37 24.74
C GLY A 562 -22.31 -1.06 25.31
N VAL A 563 -22.88 -1.99 26.05
CA VAL A 563 -24.22 -1.87 26.67
C VAL A 563 -24.30 -0.72 27.68
N ASN A 564 -23.15 -0.34 28.29
CA ASN A 564 -23.03 0.75 29.25
C ASN A 564 -22.75 2.11 28.58
N GLY A 565 -22.59 2.14 27.24
CA GLY A 565 -22.42 3.34 26.43
C GLY A 565 -23.71 3.81 25.76
N GLY A 566 -23.56 4.50 24.65
CA GLY A 566 -24.64 4.87 23.74
C GLY A 566 -25.51 6.06 24.17
N MET A 567 -25.03 6.88 25.12
CA MET A 567 -25.73 8.08 25.58
C MET A 567 -24.86 9.32 25.40
N ILE A 568 -25.47 10.48 25.21
CA ILE A 568 -24.74 11.76 25.26
C ILE A 568 -24.54 12.16 26.72
N VAL A 569 -23.31 12.22 27.17
CA VAL A 569 -22.92 12.61 28.52
C VAL A 569 -22.84 14.13 28.66
N ALA A 570 -22.27 14.77 27.65
CA ALA A 570 -22.15 16.22 27.57
C ALA A 570 -22.12 16.67 26.10
N SER A 571 -22.64 17.89 25.84
CA SER A 571 -22.57 18.53 24.54
C SER A 571 -22.51 20.04 24.76
N GLY A 572 -21.56 20.73 24.12
CA GLY A 572 -21.30 22.16 24.30
C GLY A 572 -19.91 22.55 23.81
N THR A 573 -19.44 23.71 24.15
CA THR A 573 -18.03 24.11 23.92
C THR A 573 -17.08 23.25 24.75
N PRO A 574 -15.81 23.10 24.35
CA PRO A 574 -14.81 22.37 25.15
C PRO A 574 -14.72 22.86 26.62
N GLU A 575 -14.88 24.17 26.86
CA GLU A 575 -14.89 24.74 28.20
C GLU A 575 -16.12 24.33 29.03
N GLU A 576 -17.30 24.24 28.40
CA GLU A 576 -18.53 23.78 29.06
C GLU A 576 -18.43 22.29 29.41
N VAL A 577 -17.95 21.47 28.49
CA VAL A 577 -17.77 20.04 28.72
C VAL A 577 -16.71 19.78 29.79
N SER A 578 -15.63 20.58 29.85
CA SER A 578 -14.57 20.43 30.86
C SER A 578 -15.08 20.66 32.31
N LYS A 579 -16.17 21.36 32.47
CA LYS A 579 -16.81 21.63 33.78
C LYS A 579 -17.84 20.57 34.18
N ASN A 580 -18.18 19.64 33.26
CA ASN A 580 -19.17 18.60 33.53
C ASN A 580 -18.57 17.44 34.34
N PRO A 581 -18.94 17.22 35.61
CA PRO A 581 -18.35 16.17 36.44
C PRO A 581 -18.67 14.74 35.98
N LYS A 582 -19.67 14.55 35.12
CA LYS A 582 -20.05 13.25 34.55
C LYS A 582 -19.20 12.88 33.34
N SER A 583 -18.58 13.86 32.69
CA SER A 583 -17.75 13.65 31.51
C SER A 583 -16.35 13.18 31.89
N LEU A 584 -15.98 11.98 31.44
CA LEU A 584 -14.59 11.52 31.59
C LEU A 584 -13.63 12.37 30.76
N THR A 585 -14.01 12.72 29.55
CA THR A 585 -13.24 13.64 28.70
C THR A 585 -13.08 14.99 29.40
N GLY A 586 -14.16 15.50 30.00
CA GLY A 586 -14.12 16.76 30.76
C GLY A 586 -13.12 16.73 31.93
N LYS A 587 -13.02 15.65 32.67
CA LYS A 587 -12.05 15.50 33.76
C LYS A 587 -10.60 15.52 33.27
N PHE A 588 -10.29 14.94 32.09
CA PHE A 588 -8.96 15.05 31.49
C PHE A 588 -8.68 16.47 30.99
N LEU A 589 -9.64 17.11 30.32
CA LEU A 589 -9.51 18.49 29.82
C LEU A 589 -9.34 19.53 30.95
N SER A 590 -9.99 19.32 32.12
CA SER A 590 -9.83 20.17 33.31
C SER A 590 -8.56 19.88 34.10
N GLY A 591 -7.87 18.75 33.84
CA GLY A 591 -6.70 18.30 34.62
C GLY A 591 -7.03 17.63 35.95
N GLU A 592 -8.34 17.39 36.24
CA GLU A 592 -8.78 16.64 37.44
C GLU A 592 -8.27 15.20 37.41
N ASP A 593 -8.32 14.55 36.23
CA ASP A 593 -7.65 13.29 35.96
C ASP A 593 -6.52 13.48 34.95
N LYS A 594 -5.37 12.87 35.19
CA LYS A 594 -4.21 12.92 34.31
C LYS A 594 -3.32 11.70 34.45
N ILE A 595 -2.60 11.37 33.41
CA ILE A 595 -1.53 10.38 33.46
C ILE A 595 -0.30 11.04 34.07
N GLN A 596 0.13 10.52 35.22
CA GLN A 596 1.24 11.10 35.98
C GLN A 596 2.59 10.71 35.38
N THR A 597 3.53 11.64 35.36
CA THR A 597 4.94 11.35 35.06
C THR A 597 5.53 10.46 36.15
N PRO A 598 6.22 9.35 35.79
CA PRO A 598 6.84 8.49 36.78
C PRO A 598 7.85 9.27 37.65
N LYS A 599 7.71 9.18 38.96
CA LYS A 599 8.66 9.82 39.89
C LYS A 599 10.05 9.20 39.83
N ASN A 600 10.12 7.89 39.62
CA ASN A 600 11.37 7.14 39.49
C ASN A 600 11.29 6.31 38.17
N ARG A 601 12.34 6.40 37.36
CA ARG A 601 12.50 5.56 36.17
C ARG A 601 13.32 4.33 36.48
N ARG A 602 13.13 3.24 35.74
CA ARG A 602 13.94 2.02 35.88
C ARG A 602 15.40 2.31 35.56
N LYS A 603 16.31 1.68 36.31
CA LYS A 603 17.74 1.86 36.09
C LYS A 603 18.21 1.12 34.86
N ILE A 604 18.88 1.82 33.97
CA ILE A 604 19.48 1.25 32.77
C ILE A 604 20.82 0.63 33.11
N GLN A 605 20.98 -0.66 32.82
CA GLN A 605 22.23 -1.38 32.99
C GLN A 605 23.10 -1.19 31.73
N LYS A 606 24.30 -0.65 31.88
CA LYS A 606 25.19 -0.29 30.74
C LYS A 606 25.49 -1.46 29.80
N ASN A 607 25.56 -2.69 30.33
CA ASN A 607 25.89 -3.88 29.55
C ASN A 607 24.66 -4.62 29.00
N GLU A 608 23.45 -4.28 29.45
CA GLU A 608 22.18 -4.88 29.04
C GLU A 608 21.53 -3.99 27.98
N LYS A 609 21.99 -4.17 26.71
CA LYS A 609 21.48 -3.43 25.55
C LYS A 609 21.58 -4.24 24.28
N LEU A 610 20.73 -3.93 23.32
CA LEU A 610 20.91 -4.25 21.91
C LEU A 610 21.60 -3.08 21.22
N VAL A 611 22.44 -3.37 20.22
CA VAL A 611 23.09 -2.33 19.41
C VAL A 611 22.89 -2.69 17.95
N ILE A 612 22.12 -1.88 17.25
CA ILE A 612 21.94 -1.96 15.80
C ILE A 612 23.07 -1.18 15.16
N LYS A 613 23.86 -1.81 14.29
CA LYS A 613 25.00 -1.22 13.61
C LYS A 613 24.69 -0.87 12.18
N ASN A 614 25.02 0.36 11.80
CA ASN A 614 25.02 0.84 10.41
C ASN A 614 23.66 0.61 9.71
N ALA A 615 22.56 0.97 10.37
CA ALA A 615 21.21 0.87 9.81
C ALA A 615 21.05 1.85 8.63
N ARG A 616 20.73 1.33 7.42
CA ARG A 616 20.70 2.10 6.17
C ARG A 616 19.53 1.75 5.23
N GLU A 617 18.49 1.12 5.78
CA GLU A 617 17.28 0.81 5.01
C GLU A 617 16.45 2.08 4.79
N ASN A 618 15.85 2.20 3.61
CA ASN A 618 15.04 3.35 3.19
C ASN A 618 15.78 4.70 3.41
N ASN A 619 15.22 5.58 4.27
CA ASN A 619 15.81 6.89 4.55
C ASN A 619 16.85 6.91 5.68
N LEU A 620 17.17 5.78 6.32
CA LEU A 620 18.15 5.74 7.39
C LEU A 620 19.57 6.01 6.89
N LYS A 621 20.30 6.89 7.62
CA LYS A 621 21.60 7.44 7.21
C LYS A 621 22.77 6.77 7.92
N ASN A 622 22.92 5.45 7.76
CA ASN A 622 23.98 4.63 8.38
C ASN A 622 24.13 4.88 9.88
N ILE A 623 23.01 4.77 10.62
CA ILE A 623 22.95 5.09 12.03
C ILE A 623 23.25 3.87 12.91
N ASP A 624 23.94 4.14 14.04
CA ASP A 624 24.08 3.21 15.15
C ASP A 624 23.05 3.53 16.23
N VAL A 625 22.29 2.53 16.71
CA VAL A 625 21.24 2.74 17.71
C VAL A 625 21.37 1.77 18.86
N GLU A 626 21.41 2.30 20.08
CA GLU A 626 21.44 1.52 21.32
C GLU A 626 20.03 1.45 21.95
N ILE A 627 19.59 0.25 22.25
CA ILE A 627 18.28 -0.02 22.87
C ILE A 627 18.54 -0.74 24.19
N PRO A 628 18.31 -0.10 25.35
CA PRO A 628 18.49 -0.73 26.66
C PRO A 628 17.46 -1.83 26.89
N LEU A 629 17.87 -2.91 27.56
CA LEU A 629 17.01 -4.05 27.91
C LEU A 629 16.44 -3.91 29.33
N GLY A 630 15.32 -4.59 29.59
CA GLY A 630 14.63 -4.59 30.87
C GLY A 630 13.92 -3.27 31.22
N VAL A 631 13.70 -2.41 30.24
CA VAL A 631 13.05 -1.11 30.37
C VAL A 631 12.05 -0.86 29.25
N MET A 632 11.22 0.17 29.41
CA MET A 632 10.31 0.67 28.38
C MET A 632 11.01 1.75 27.53
N THR A 633 11.41 1.39 26.33
CA THR A 633 11.98 2.30 25.34
C THR A 633 10.91 2.78 24.36
N VAL A 634 10.78 4.08 24.19
CA VAL A 634 9.89 4.67 23.18
C VAL A 634 10.74 5.23 22.03
N VAL A 635 10.35 4.93 20.80
CA VAL A 635 10.91 5.52 19.58
C VAL A 635 9.92 6.54 19.05
N SER A 636 10.28 7.82 19.13
CA SER A 636 9.46 8.95 18.74
C SER A 636 10.13 9.75 17.62
N GLY A 637 9.48 10.82 17.17
CA GLY A 637 9.96 11.74 16.13
C GLY A 637 8.89 12.05 15.10
N VAL A 638 9.17 13.01 14.24
CA VAL A 638 8.21 13.47 13.23
C VAL A 638 7.78 12.37 12.25
N SER A 639 6.65 12.56 11.56
CA SER A 639 6.16 11.62 10.56
C SER A 639 7.20 11.44 9.43
N GLY A 640 7.44 10.19 8.99
CA GLY A 640 8.45 9.89 7.96
C GLY A 640 9.91 9.95 8.42
N SER A 641 10.23 10.14 9.73
CA SER A 641 11.61 10.24 10.22
C SER A 641 12.40 8.92 10.22
N GLY A 642 11.78 7.77 9.90
CA GLY A 642 12.42 6.46 9.83
C GLY A 642 12.17 5.53 11.02
N LYS A 643 11.25 5.87 11.94
CA LYS A 643 10.89 5.04 13.11
C LYS A 643 10.50 3.62 12.76
N SER A 644 9.51 3.47 11.86
CA SER A 644 9.01 2.15 11.44
C SER A 644 10.07 1.37 10.65
N THR A 645 10.94 2.06 9.90
CA THR A 645 12.08 1.44 9.23
C THR A 645 13.06 0.84 10.25
N LEU A 646 13.41 1.59 11.29
CA LEU A 646 14.33 1.13 12.33
C LEU A 646 13.73 -0.03 13.15
N VAL A 647 12.48 0.10 13.58
CA VAL A 647 11.86 -0.83 14.51
C VAL A 647 11.21 -2.01 13.78
N ASN A 648 10.37 -1.77 12.76
CA ASN A 648 9.62 -2.83 12.10
C ASN A 648 10.43 -3.53 11.02
N GLU A 649 11.12 -2.77 10.14
CA GLU A 649 11.84 -3.37 9.00
C GLU A 649 13.19 -3.98 9.42
N ILE A 650 13.92 -3.39 10.37
CA ILE A 650 15.23 -3.90 10.81
C ILE A 650 15.09 -4.73 12.09
N LEU A 651 14.78 -4.11 13.24
CA LEU A 651 14.81 -4.77 14.54
C LEU A 651 13.84 -5.94 14.62
N SER A 652 12.58 -5.72 14.26
CA SER A 652 11.52 -6.72 14.37
C SER A 652 11.80 -7.92 13.46
N LYS A 653 12.11 -7.68 12.18
CA LYS A 653 12.38 -8.76 11.22
C LYS A 653 13.63 -9.56 11.59
N GLU A 654 14.72 -8.92 12.04
CA GLU A 654 15.92 -9.64 12.48
C GLU A 654 15.64 -10.50 13.71
N LEU A 655 14.89 -9.96 14.69
CA LEU A 655 14.51 -10.73 15.87
C LEU A 655 13.61 -11.92 15.52
N LEU A 656 12.63 -11.74 14.63
CA LEU A 656 11.76 -12.81 14.16
C LEU A 656 12.53 -13.87 13.36
N ALA A 657 13.44 -13.46 12.50
CA ALA A 657 14.30 -14.37 11.73
C ALA A 657 15.18 -15.22 12.66
N ARG A 658 15.83 -14.60 13.65
CA ARG A 658 16.76 -15.31 14.58
C ARG A 658 16.02 -16.16 15.61
N LYS A 659 14.92 -15.65 16.20
CA LYS A 659 14.23 -16.32 17.33
C LYS A 659 13.09 -17.23 16.90
N HIS A 660 12.43 -16.92 15.79
CA HIS A 660 11.26 -17.67 15.32
C HIS A 660 11.44 -18.32 13.95
N ARG A 661 12.66 -18.23 13.34
CA ARG A 661 12.96 -18.74 12.00
C ARG A 661 12.01 -18.22 10.93
N ALA A 662 11.55 -16.97 11.09
CA ALA A 662 10.74 -16.30 10.07
C ALA A 662 11.55 -16.15 8.78
N GLN A 663 10.84 -16.18 7.64
CA GLN A 663 11.47 -16.09 6.31
C GLN A 663 11.61 -14.63 5.82
N GLU A 664 11.15 -13.69 6.62
CA GLU A 664 11.25 -12.27 6.29
C GLU A 664 12.71 -11.82 6.34
N VAL A 665 13.09 -10.99 5.37
CA VAL A 665 14.45 -10.44 5.28
C VAL A 665 14.46 -9.11 6.02
N PRO A 666 15.38 -8.94 6.98
CA PRO A 666 15.58 -7.66 7.64
C PRO A 666 16.05 -6.59 6.66
N GLY A 667 15.70 -5.34 6.94
CA GLY A 667 16.21 -4.18 6.20
C GLY A 667 17.72 -4.06 6.29
N ALA A 668 18.33 -3.29 5.42
CA ALA A 668 19.77 -3.15 5.27
C ALA A 668 20.42 -2.58 6.55
N HIS A 669 21.28 -3.38 7.17
CA HIS A 669 22.12 -3.04 8.32
C HIS A 669 23.34 -3.99 8.35
N ASP A 670 24.33 -3.75 9.21
CA ASP A 670 25.47 -4.66 9.30
C ASP A 670 25.19 -5.82 10.27
N GLU A 671 24.89 -5.52 11.53
CA GLU A 671 24.59 -6.52 12.55
C GLU A 671 23.78 -5.92 13.71
N ILE A 672 23.16 -6.81 14.49
CA ILE A 672 22.54 -6.45 15.78
C ILE A 672 23.22 -7.24 16.89
N LEU A 673 23.93 -6.53 17.76
CA LEU A 673 24.62 -7.11 18.92
C LEU A 673 23.66 -7.26 20.11
N GLY A 674 23.87 -8.29 20.94
CA GLY A 674 23.12 -8.53 22.17
C GLY A 674 21.84 -9.37 22.01
N LEU A 675 21.56 -9.89 20.80
CA LEU A 675 20.40 -10.75 20.54
C LEU A 675 20.35 -12.01 21.41
N GLU A 676 21.51 -12.53 21.83
CA GLU A 676 21.64 -13.70 22.68
C GLU A 676 21.01 -13.52 24.06
N LYS A 677 20.86 -12.30 24.54
CA LYS A 677 20.26 -11.96 25.82
C LYS A 677 18.74 -12.14 25.88
N LEU A 678 18.11 -12.26 24.71
CA LEU A 678 16.67 -12.42 24.56
C LEU A 678 16.32 -13.87 24.22
N ASP A 679 15.25 -14.36 24.83
CA ASP A 679 14.70 -15.69 24.52
C ASP A 679 13.70 -15.65 23.37
N LYS A 680 12.88 -14.59 23.32
CA LYS A 680 11.70 -14.48 22.47
C LYS A 680 11.48 -13.03 22.04
N ALA A 681 10.89 -12.84 20.85
CA ALA A 681 10.38 -11.56 20.38
C ALA A 681 8.88 -11.67 20.08
N ILE A 682 8.12 -10.66 20.46
CA ILE A 682 6.67 -10.57 20.21
C ILE A 682 6.38 -9.22 19.59
N VAL A 683 5.82 -9.26 18.39
CA VAL A 683 5.41 -8.06 17.66
C VAL A 683 3.90 -7.91 17.78
N ILE A 684 3.45 -6.76 18.24
CA ILE A 684 2.06 -6.42 18.45
C ILE A 684 1.74 -5.22 17.57
N ASP A 685 1.22 -5.50 16.40
CA ASP A 685 0.82 -4.52 15.39
C ASP A 685 -0.71 -4.42 15.29
N GLN A 686 -1.19 -3.48 14.49
CA GLN A 686 -2.61 -3.22 14.25
C GLN A 686 -3.26 -4.20 13.25
N SER A 687 -2.55 -5.20 12.76
CA SER A 687 -3.11 -6.18 11.82
C SER A 687 -4.21 -7.01 12.47
N ALA A 688 -5.23 -7.38 11.69
CA ALA A 688 -6.35 -8.16 12.17
C ALA A 688 -5.92 -9.50 12.79
N ILE A 689 -6.59 -9.94 13.86
CA ILE A 689 -6.35 -11.25 14.53
C ILE A 689 -6.79 -12.45 13.68
N GLY A 690 -7.38 -12.21 12.51
CA GLY A 690 -7.77 -13.24 11.54
C GLY A 690 -8.43 -12.61 10.32
N ARG A 691 -8.45 -13.37 9.23
CA ARG A 691 -8.96 -12.91 7.91
C ARG A 691 -10.35 -13.46 7.56
N THR A 692 -10.92 -14.28 8.42
CA THR A 692 -12.22 -14.93 8.17
C THR A 692 -13.19 -14.66 9.32
N PRO A 693 -14.51 -14.73 9.08
CA PRO A 693 -15.53 -14.58 10.13
C PRO A 693 -15.44 -15.63 11.25
N ARG A 694 -14.73 -16.74 11.04
CA ARG A 694 -14.47 -17.79 12.04
C ARG A 694 -13.44 -17.39 13.08
N SER A 695 -12.55 -16.46 12.75
CA SER A 695 -11.59 -15.94 13.72
C SER A 695 -12.32 -14.98 14.65
N ASN A 696 -12.16 -15.17 15.96
CA ASN A 696 -12.79 -14.35 17.00
C ASN A 696 -11.92 -14.31 18.26
N PRO A 697 -12.20 -13.47 19.26
CA PRO A 697 -11.45 -13.40 20.52
C PRO A 697 -11.31 -14.73 21.23
N ALA A 698 -12.38 -15.54 21.27
CA ALA A 698 -12.37 -16.83 21.95
C ALA A 698 -11.39 -17.83 21.33
N THR A 699 -11.30 -17.86 19.99
CA THR A 699 -10.37 -18.74 19.28
C THR A 699 -8.94 -18.23 19.32
N TYR A 700 -8.72 -16.93 19.19
CA TYR A 700 -7.39 -16.33 19.18
C TYR A 700 -6.66 -16.45 20.51
N THR A 701 -7.35 -16.18 21.62
CA THR A 701 -6.80 -16.31 22.98
C THR A 701 -6.71 -17.77 23.46
N GLY A 702 -7.29 -18.69 22.67
CA GLY A 702 -7.35 -20.11 23.00
C GLY A 702 -8.27 -20.45 24.19
N VAL A 703 -9.10 -19.50 24.64
CA VAL A 703 -10.10 -19.77 25.70
C VAL A 703 -11.20 -20.72 25.21
N PHE A 704 -11.49 -20.68 23.90
CA PHE A 704 -12.52 -21.51 23.30
C PHE A 704 -12.25 -23.01 23.41
N THR A 705 -10.99 -23.43 23.43
CA THR A 705 -10.63 -24.84 23.64
C THR A 705 -11.12 -25.33 25.01
N GLN A 706 -10.89 -24.54 26.05
CA GLN A 706 -11.31 -24.86 27.41
C GLN A 706 -12.85 -24.81 27.57
N ILE A 707 -13.52 -23.87 26.88
CA ILE A 707 -14.99 -23.81 26.85
C ILE A 707 -15.57 -25.07 26.19
N ARG A 708 -15.02 -25.51 25.06
CA ARG A 708 -15.47 -26.75 24.39
C ARG A 708 -15.26 -28.00 25.23
N GLU A 709 -14.16 -28.09 25.95
CA GLU A 709 -13.88 -29.18 26.89
C GLU A 709 -14.89 -29.17 28.04
N LEU A 710 -15.25 -28.00 28.54
CA LEU A 710 -16.27 -27.86 29.58
C LEU A 710 -17.63 -28.33 29.11
N PHE A 711 -18.08 -27.96 27.91
CA PHE A 711 -19.33 -28.43 27.32
C PHE A 711 -19.30 -29.94 27.06
N ALA A 712 -18.18 -30.49 26.61
CA ALA A 712 -18.02 -31.93 26.41
C ALA A 712 -18.07 -32.71 27.73
N GLY A 713 -17.70 -32.08 28.86
CA GLY A 713 -17.76 -32.66 30.20
C GLY A 713 -19.14 -32.62 30.85
N THR A 714 -20.15 -32.01 30.24
CA THR A 714 -21.53 -32.00 30.77
C THR A 714 -22.13 -33.41 30.79
N PRO A 715 -23.02 -33.76 31.75
CA PRO A 715 -23.63 -35.08 31.83
C PRO A 715 -24.34 -35.47 30.52
N GLU A 716 -25.07 -34.56 29.91
CA GLU A 716 -25.83 -34.83 28.70
C GLU A 716 -24.92 -35.05 27.48
N ALA A 717 -23.82 -34.28 27.33
CA ALA A 717 -22.82 -34.49 26.29
C ALA A 717 -22.14 -35.86 26.43
N ASN A 718 -21.82 -36.24 27.66
CA ASN A 718 -21.22 -37.56 27.97
C ASN A 718 -22.19 -38.72 27.63
N ILE A 719 -23.48 -38.60 27.96
CA ILE A 719 -24.50 -39.59 27.62
C ILE A 719 -24.62 -39.77 26.09
N ARG A 720 -24.55 -38.69 25.35
CA ARG A 720 -24.57 -38.68 23.87
C ARG A 720 -23.24 -39.01 23.21
N GLY A 721 -22.17 -39.19 23.99
CA GLY A 721 -20.81 -39.48 23.50
C GLY A 721 -20.18 -38.29 22.75
N TYR A 722 -20.57 -37.04 23.05
CA TYR A 722 -20.08 -35.85 22.39
C TYR A 722 -18.72 -35.45 22.96
N LYS A 723 -17.73 -35.32 22.08
CA LYS A 723 -16.38 -34.85 22.40
C LYS A 723 -16.24 -33.34 22.10
N ALA A 724 -15.18 -32.73 22.57
CA ALA A 724 -14.89 -31.30 22.35
C ALA A 724 -14.95 -30.86 20.87
N GLY A 725 -14.71 -31.78 19.93
CA GLY A 725 -14.85 -31.52 18.49
C GLY A 725 -16.29 -31.19 18.06
N ARG A 726 -17.30 -31.74 18.76
CA ARG A 726 -18.74 -31.50 18.51
C ARG A 726 -19.13 -30.04 18.76
N PHE A 727 -18.43 -29.39 19.66
CA PHE A 727 -18.61 -28.00 20.05
C PHE A 727 -17.70 -27.02 19.28
N SER A 728 -17.11 -27.45 18.14
CA SER A 728 -16.33 -26.63 17.28
C SER A 728 -17.10 -26.21 16.02
N PHE A 729 -17.22 -24.92 15.77
CA PHE A 729 -17.81 -24.41 14.51
C PHE A 729 -16.86 -24.56 13.31
N ASN A 730 -15.60 -25.00 13.50
CA ASN A 730 -14.64 -25.24 12.43
C ASN A 730 -14.63 -26.69 11.92
N VAL A 731 -15.21 -27.63 12.67
CA VAL A 731 -15.15 -29.07 12.39
C VAL A 731 -16.54 -29.60 12.02
N LYS A 732 -16.59 -30.48 11.03
CA LYS A 732 -17.84 -31.18 10.66
C LYS A 732 -18.39 -31.95 11.86
N GLY A 733 -19.73 -32.00 11.94
CA GLY A 733 -20.45 -32.76 12.96
C GLY A 733 -21.18 -31.90 13.99
N GLY A 734 -20.65 -30.72 14.37
CA GLY A 734 -21.35 -29.82 15.30
C GLY A 734 -21.70 -28.48 14.70
N ARG A 735 -21.03 -28.09 13.59
CA ARG A 735 -21.27 -26.83 12.88
C ARG A 735 -22.52 -26.88 11.99
N CYS A 736 -23.07 -25.74 11.69
CA CYS A 736 -24.04 -25.57 10.60
C CYS A 736 -23.34 -25.86 9.27
N GLU A 737 -23.82 -26.81 8.49
CA GLU A 737 -23.19 -27.18 7.22
C GLU A 737 -23.55 -26.18 6.09
N ASN A 738 -24.67 -25.43 6.19
CA ASN A 738 -25.04 -24.43 5.21
C ASN A 738 -24.00 -23.26 5.18
N CYS A 739 -23.73 -22.62 6.30
CA CYS A 739 -22.70 -21.57 6.41
C CYS A 739 -21.32 -22.13 6.79
N GLN A 740 -21.17 -23.44 6.94
CA GLN A 740 -19.94 -24.11 7.36
C GLN A 740 -19.33 -23.57 8.68
N GLY A 741 -20.17 -23.01 9.56
CA GLY A 741 -19.78 -22.45 10.85
C GLY A 741 -19.42 -20.97 10.83
N ASP A 742 -19.57 -20.28 9.70
CA ASP A 742 -19.33 -18.84 9.61
C ASP A 742 -20.44 -18.02 10.29
N GLY A 743 -21.65 -18.55 10.37
CA GLY A 743 -22.84 -17.83 10.83
C GLY A 743 -23.45 -16.94 9.77
N VAL A 744 -22.68 -16.58 8.76
CA VAL A 744 -23.07 -15.74 7.63
C VAL A 744 -22.73 -16.42 6.31
N ILE A 745 -23.42 -16.05 5.26
CA ILE A 745 -23.16 -16.49 3.88
C ILE A 745 -22.54 -15.32 3.14
N LYS A 746 -21.37 -15.55 2.55
CA LYS A 746 -20.68 -14.56 1.71
C LYS A 746 -21.27 -14.57 0.31
N ILE A 747 -21.76 -13.45 -0.15
CA ILE A 747 -22.18 -13.22 -1.53
C ILE A 747 -21.07 -12.43 -2.22
N GLU A 748 -20.36 -13.09 -3.15
CA GLU A 748 -19.27 -12.46 -3.91
C GLU A 748 -19.87 -11.59 -5.01
N MET A 749 -19.46 -10.31 -5.01
CA MET A 749 -19.88 -9.33 -6.01
C MET A 749 -18.68 -8.95 -6.87
N HIS A 750 -18.72 -9.20 -8.17
CA HIS A 750 -17.58 -8.99 -9.07
C HIS A 750 -17.05 -7.55 -9.15
N PHE A 751 -17.89 -6.54 -8.88
CA PHE A 751 -17.52 -5.12 -8.99
C PHE A 751 -17.79 -4.30 -7.73
N LEU A 752 -18.36 -4.92 -6.70
CA LEU A 752 -18.70 -4.29 -5.42
C LEU A 752 -18.04 -5.08 -4.27
N PRO A 753 -17.91 -4.48 -3.08
CA PRO A 753 -17.49 -5.23 -1.90
C PRO A 753 -18.41 -6.43 -1.63
N ASP A 754 -17.82 -7.54 -1.16
CA ASP A 754 -18.56 -8.73 -0.81
C ASP A 754 -19.59 -8.43 0.28
N VAL A 755 -20.80 -8.95 0.13
CA VAL A 755 -21.89 -8.80 1.09
C VAL A 755 -21.97 -10.05 1.95
N TYR A 756 -22.13 -9.86 3.27
CA TYR A 756 -22.30 -10.94 4.23
C TYR A 756 -23.74 -10.91 4.76
N VAL A 757 -24.50 -11.96 4.46
CA VAL A 757 -25.89 -12.11 4.89
C VAL A 757 -25.97 -13.18 5.97
N GLU A 758 -26.80 -12.97 6.99
CA GLU A 758 -27.04 -13.97 8.04
C GLU A 758 -27.52 -15.29 7.44
N CYS A 759 -27.00 -16.40 7.96
CA CYS A 759 -27.38 -17.73 7.49
C CYS A 759 -28.83 -18.07 7.87
N ASP A 760 -29.67 -18.31 6.90
CA ASP A 760 -31.11 -18.65 7.02
C ASP A 760 -31.39 -19.98 7.77
N VAL A 761 -30.41 -20.89 7.86
CA VAL A 761 -30.56 -22.19 8.54
C VAL A 761 -30.22 -22.09 10.03
N CYS A 762 -29.12 -21.41 10.38
CA CYS A 762 -28.69 -21.35 11.79
C CYS A 762 -28.93 -20.00 12.45
N HIS A 763 -29.43 -19.00 11.70
CA HIS A 763 -29.69 -17.65 12.21
C HIS A 763 -28.52 -17.09 13.04
N GLY A 764 -27.35 -17.04 12.45
CA GLY A 764 -26.13 -16.56 13.08
C GLY A 764 -25.47 -17.48 14.10
N LYS A 765 -26.18 -18.53 14.60
CA LYS A 765 -25.73 -19.38 15.70
C LYS A 765 -24.53 -20.27 15.41
N ARG A 766 -24.14 -20.47 14.16
CA ARG A 766 -22.95 -21.23 13.70
C ARG A 766 -23.00 -22.74 13.88
N TYR A 767 -23.91 -23.28 14.70
CA TYR A 767 -24.01 -24.67 15.05
C TYR A 767 -25.24 -25.33 14.49
N ASN A 768 -25.23 -26.67 14.44
CA ASN A 768 -26.42 -27.46 14.18
C ASN A 768 -27.30 -27.57 15.43
N ARG A 769 -28.54 -27.98 15.24
CA ARG A 769 -29.55 -28.11 16.32
C ARG A 769 -29.06 -29.01 17.47
N GLU A 770 -28.45 -30.15 17.15
CA GLU A 770 -28.03 -31.14 18.14
C GLU A 770 -26.92 -30.61 19.07
N ALA A 771 -25.99 -29.82 18.57
CA ALA A 771 -24.98 -29.20 19.41
C ALA A 771 -25.56 -28.12 20.33
N LEU A 772 -26.64 -27.44 19.88
CA LEU A 772 -27.33 -26.40 20.66
C LEU A 772 -28.26 -26.96 21.75
N GLU A 773 -28.58 -28.24 21.71
CA GLU A 773 -29.37 -28.89 22.79
C GLU A 773 -28.57 -29.09 24.10
N ILE A 774 -27.22 -29.04 24.03
CA ILE A 774 -26.38 -29.19 25.20
C ILE A 774 -26.22 -27.83 25.92
N LEU A 775 -26.58 -27.84 27.21
CA LEU A 775 -26.55 -26.63 28.04
C LEU A 775 -25.51 -26.74 29.16
N TYR A 776 -24.82 -25.63 29.40
CA TYR A 776 -24.04 -25.41 30.60
C TYR A 776 -24.55 -24.18 31.35
N LYS A 777 -24.97 -24.38 32.62
CA LYS A 777 -25.68 -23.35 33.42
C LYS A 777 -26.81 -22.66 32.64
N GLY A 778 -27.62 -23.46 31.87
CA GLY A 778 -28.75 -22.94 31.10
C GLY A 778 -28.42 -22.20 29.81
N LYS A 779 -27.16 -22.17 29.38
CA LYS A 779 -26.69 -21.48 28.14
C LYS A 779 -26.13 -22.49 27.14
N THR A 780 -26.44 -22.29 25.86
CA THR A 780 -25.84 -23.04 24.75
C THR A 780 -24.44 -22.53 24.48
N ILE A 781 -23.63 -23.27 23.71
CA ILE A 781 -22.30 -22.79 23.30
C ILE A 781 -22.40 -21.57 22.39
N SER A 782 -23.48 -21.41 21.64
CA SER A 782 -23.76 -20.22 20.84
C SER A 782 -24.05 -19.01 21.73
N ASP A 783 -24.87 -19.17 22.77
CA ASP A 783 -25.14 -18.08 23.71
C ASP A 783 -23.87 -17.61 24.41
N VAL A 784 -22.94 -18.53 24.72
CA VAL A 784 -21.64 -18.17 25.30
C VAL A 784 -20.80 -17.36 24.33
N LEU A 785 -20.85 -17.64 23.04
CA LEU A 785 -20.14 -16.83 22.04
C LEU A 785 -20.76 -15.42 21.86
N GLU A 786 -22.05 -15.27 22.13
CA GLU A 786 -22.77 -13.99 22.10
C GLU A 786 -22.56 -13.15 23.38
N MET A 787 -22.06 -13.73 24.46
CA MET A 787 -21.75 -13.00 25.69
C MET A 787 -20.63 -11.98 25.43
N THR A 788 -20.74 -10.83 26.04
CA THR A 788 -19.62 -9.90 26.19
C THR A 788 -18.53 -10.53 27.06
N ILE A 789 -17.30 -10.02 26.96
CA ILE A 789 -16.19 -10.49 27.82
C ILE A 789 -16.52 -10.27 29.30
N ASP A 790 -17.21 -9.15 29.63
CA ASP A 790 -17.62 -8.84 31.01
C ASP A 790 -18.61 -9.90 31.52
N GLU A 791 -19.68 -10.19 30.78
CA GLU A 791 -20.66 -11.22 31.10
C GLU A 791 -20.02 -12.62 31.19
N ALA A 792 -19.14 -12.95 30.25
CA ALA A 792 -18.45 -14.25 30.23
C ALA A 792 -17.46 -14.39 31.39
N THR A 793 -16.82 -13.29 31.82
CA THR A 793 -15.92 -13.30 32.98
C THR A 793 -16.67 -13.62 34.26
N GLU A 794 -17.87 -13.07 34.44
CA GLU A 794 -18.74 -13.37 35.58
C GLU A 794 -19.29 -14.81 35.48
N PHE A 795 -19.77 -15.23 34.29
CA PHE A 795 -20.33 -16.56 34.04
C PHE A 795 -19.34 -17.70 34.35
N PHE A 796 -18.04 -17.48 34.02
CA PHE A 796 -16.99 -18.48 34.24
C PHE A 796 -16.10 -18.18 35.44
N GLU A 797 -16.53 -17.36 36.40
CA GLU A 797 -15.77 -16.99 37.60
C GLU A 797 -15.16 -18.18 38.34
N ASN A 798 -15.93 -19.29 38.45
CA ASN A 798 -15.54 -20.52 39.15
C ASN A 798 -14.69 -21.47 38.29
N ILE A 799 -14.26 -21.10 37.10
CA ILE A 799 -13.43 -21.92 36.20
C ILE A 799 -12.09 -21.17 35.98
N PRO A 800 -11.07 -21.39 36.84
CA PRO A 800 -9.84 -20.58 36.87
C PRO A 800 -9.10 -20.48 35.52
N ALA A 801 -9.10 -21.55 34.73
CA ALA A 801 -8.43 -21.62 33.47
C ALA A 801 -9.09 -20.71 32.39
N ILE A 802 -10.40 -20.58 32.39
CA ILE A 802 -11.20 -19.71 31.53
C ILE A 802 -11.16 -18.28 32.08
N TYR A 803 -11.49 -18.12 33.37
CA TYR A 803 -11.55 -16.83 34.05
C TYR A 803 -10.27 -15.99 33.87
N ARG A 804 -9.10 -16.60 34.10
CA ARG A 804 -7.81 -15.86 33.97
C ARG A 804 -7.62 -15.24 32.57
N LYS A 805 -7.99 -15.96 31.51
CA LYS A 805 -7.87 -15.47 30.13
C LYS A 805 -8.89 -14.37 29.84
N LEU A 806 -10.13 -14.54 30.28
CA LEU A 806 -11.18 -13.53 30.12
C LEU A 806 -10.83 -12.26 30.91
N LYS A 807 -10.34 -12.41 32.12
CA LYS A 807 -9.91 -11.30 32.97
C LYS A 807 -8.81 -10.46 32.33
N THR A 808 -7.84 -11.08 31.68
CA THR A 808 -6.80 -10.32 30.93
C THR A 808 -7.38 -9.52 29.76
N ILE A 809 -8.40 -10.05 29.05
CA ILE A 809 -9.07 -9.30 27.98
C ILE A 809 -9.88 -8.14 28.57
N GLN A 810 -10.52 -8.33 29.71
CA GLN A 810 -11.25 -7.28 30.42
C GLN A 810 -10.29 -6.17 30.92
N GLU A 811 -9.14 -6.56 31.47
CA GLU A 811 -8.12 -5.62 31.96
C GLU A 811 -7.58 -4.68 30.86
N VAL A 812 -7.42 -5.17 29.61
CA VAL A 812 -7.01 -4.31 28.48
C VAL A 812 -8.14 -3.39 27.96
N GLY A 813 -9.29 -3.34 28.66
CA GLY A 813 -10.40 -2.46 28.31
C GLY A 813 -11.33 -3.01 27.22
N LEU A 814 -11.34 -4.33 26.98
CA LEU A 814 -12.17 -4.97 25.94
C LEU A 814 -13.32 -5.77 26.56
N GLY A 815 -13.83 -5.38 27.72
CA GLY A 815 -14.95 -6.03 28.40
C GLY A 815 -16.25 -6.02 27.58
N TYR A 816 -16.43 -5.02 26.75
CA TYR A 816 -17.63 -4.80 25.94
C TYR A 816 -17.75 -5.64 24.66
N ILE A 817 -16.63 -6.21 24.15
CA ILE A 817 -16.69 -7.03 22.92
C ILE A 817 -17.28 -8.40 23.20
N LYS A 818 -17.95 -8.99 22.18
CA LYS A 818 -18.47 -10.35 22.30
C LYS A 818 -17.38 -11.38 22.09
N LEU A 819 -17.45 -12.52 22.80
CA LEU A 819 -16.50 -13.63 22.66
C LEU A 819 -16.41 -14.19 21.23
N GLY A 820 -17.54 -14.29 20.55
CA GLY A 820 -17.67 -14.78 19.19
C GLY A 820 -17.63 -13.72 18.10
N GLN A 821 -17.36 -12.44 18.43
CA GLN A 821 -17.32 -11.34 17.47
C GLN A 821 -16.29 -11.62 16.35
N PRO A 822 -16.69 -11.54 15.06
CA PRO A 822 -15.78 -11.81 13.95
C PRO A 822 -14.55 -10.89 13.95
N ALA A 823 -13.38 -11.44 13.66
CA ALA A 823 -12.14 -10.68 13.62
C ALA A 823 -12.14 -9.53 12.59
N THR A 824 -12.96 -9.65 11.57
CA THR A 824 -13.10 -8.66 10.49
C THR A 824 -13.87 -7.39 10.91
N THR A 825 -14.52 -7.40 12.06
CA THR A 825 -15.30 -6.26 12.59
C THR A 825 -14.50 -5.41 13.59
N PHE A 826 -13.29 -5.84 13.98
CA PHE A 826 -12.47 -5.09 14.93
C PHE A 826 -11.76 -3.91 14.27
N SER A 827 -11.65 -2.82 15.04
CA SER A 827 -10.70 -1.77 14.77
C SER A 827 -9.25 -2.27 14.97
N GLY A 828 -8.27 -1.59 14.35
CA GLY A 828 -6.86 -1.93 14.52
C GLY A 828 -6.41 -1.95 15.99
N GLY A 829 -6.87 -0.97 16.77
CA GLY A 829 -6.57 -0.88 18.20
C GLY A 829 -7.21 -2.00 19.04
N GLU A 830 -8.44 -2.44 18.73
CA GLU A 830 -9.07 -3.59 19.40
C GLU A 830 -8.30 -4.88 19.10
N ALA A 831 -7.94 -5.11 17.84
CA ALA A 831 -7.15 -6.27 17.43
C ALA A 831 -5.79 -6.30 18.16
N GLN A 832 -5.11 -5.18 18.27
CA GLN A 832 -3.85 -5.03 18.98
C GLN A 832 -3.99 -5.34 20.47
N ARG A 833 -5.04 -4.83 21.14
CA ARG A 833 -5.31 -5.11 22.56
C ARG A 833 -5.64 -6.58 22.80
N ILE A 834 -6.33 -7.27 21.87
CA ILE A 834 -6.56 -8.74 21.97
C ILE A 834 -5.23 -9.51 21.91
N LYS A 835 -4.31 -9.11 21.02
CA LYS A 835 -2.96 -9.68 20.94
C LYS A 835 -2.22 -9.49 22.24
N LEU A 836 -2.25 -8.27 22.78
CA LEU A 836 -1.61 -7.93 24.08
C LEU A 836 -2.19 -8.76 25.22
N ALA A 837 -3.52 -8.89 25.34
CA ALA A 837 -4.20 -9.71 26.34
C ALA A 837 -3.77 -11.18 26.25
N THR A 838 -3.58 -11.71 25.06
CA THR A 838 -3.13 -13.09 24.83
C THR A 838 -1.73 -13.33 25.40
N GLU A 839 -0.82 -12.38 25.20
CA GLU A 839 0.55 -12.48 25.72
C GLU A 839 0.60 -12.28 27.23
N LEU A 840 -0.22 -11.40 27.79
CA LEU A 840 -0.36 -11.23 29.25
C LEU A 840 -0.84 -12.50 29.97
N ALA A 841 -1.69 -13.28 29.30
CA ALA A 841 -2.20 -14.53 29.87
C ALA A 841 -1.13 -15.65 29.91
N ARG A 842 0.01 -15.48 29.24
CA ARG A 842 1.12 -16.44 29.20
C ARG A 842 2.12 -16.20 30.35
N ALA A 843 2.84 -17.25 30.75
CA ALA A 843 3.94 -17.11 31.68
C ALA A 843 5.09 -16.33 31.04
N SER A 844 5.60 -15.31 31.74
CA SER A 844 6.75 -14.51 31.30
C SER A 844 8.05 -15.21 31.68
N THR A 845 9.04 -15.20 30.78
CA THR A 845 10.42 -15.64 31.03
C THR A 845 11.30 -14.53 31.60
N GLY A 846 10.85 -13.28 31.57
CA GLY A 846 11.63 -12.10 31.93
C GLY A 846 12.71 -11.70 30.91
N LYS A 847 12.78 -12.36 29.75
CA LYS A 847 13.74 -12.10 28.66
C LYS A 847 13.05 -11.96 27.30
N THR A 848 11.79 -11.54 27.30
CA THR A 848 11.04 -11.31 26.07
C THR A 848 11.18 -9.86 25.63
N MET A 849 11.43 -9.64 24.31
CA MET A 849 11.31 -8.33 23.68
C MET A 849 9.89 -8.16 23.13
N TYR A 850 9.17 -7.17 23.65
CA TYR A 850 7.90 -6.73 23.08
C TYR A 850 8.12 -5.54 22.16
N ILE A 851 7.60 -5.61 20.95
CA ILE A 851 7.61 -4.51 19.97
C ILE A 851 6.18 -4.12 19.70
N LEU A 852 5.82 -2.86 19.98
CA LEU A 852 4.49 -2.31 19.79
C LEU A 852 4.54 -1.15 18.80
N ASP A 853 3.61 -1.14 17.87
CA ASP A 853 3.48 -0.07 16.89
C ASP A 853 2.20 0.73 17.16
N GLU A 854 2.35 1.98 17.61
CA GLU A 854 1.29 2.94 17.96
C GLU A 854 0.13 2.32 18.78
N PRO A 855 0.41 1.76 19.97
CA PRO A 855 -0.59 1.03 20.74
C PRO A 855 -1.71 1.90 21.33
N THR A 856 -1.60 3.22 21.26
CA THR A 856 -2.63 4.16 21.74
C THR A 856 -3.62 4.60 20.67
N THR A 857 -3.48 4.12 19.44
CA THR A 857 -4.37 4.44 18.34
C THR A 857 -5.82 4.16 18.69
N GLY A 858 -6.70 5.15 18.52
CA GLY A 858 -8.14 5.04 18.81
C GLY A 858 -8.49 4.91 20.31
N LEU A 859 -7.59 5.27 21.20
CA LEU A 859 -7.82 5.19 22.64
C LEU A 859 -8.11 6.55 23.27
N HIS A 860 -9.15 6.59 24.05
CA HIS A 860 -9.38 7.71 24.99
C HIS A 860 -8.31 7.71 26.10
N ASN A 861 -7.98 8.87 26.66
CA ASN A 861 -6.95 9.03 27.70
C ASN A 861 -7.14 8.10 28.90
N ALA A 862 -8.37 7.78 29.28
CA ALA A 862 -8.66 6.79 30.33
C ALA A 862 -8.21 5.37 29.94
N ASP A 863 -8.35 4.99 28.67
CA ASP A 863 -7.90 3.70 28.15
C ASP A 863 -6.37 3.67 28.02
N VAL A 864 -5.74 4.80 27.62
CA VAL A 864 -4.27 4.96 27.59
C VAL A 864 -3.69 4.75 29.00
N LYS A 865 -4.32 5.30 30.04
CA LYS A 865 -3.92 5.13 31.44
C LYS A 865 -3.94 3.65 31.84
N ARG A 866 -4.97 2.90 31.47
CA ARG A 866 -5.07 1.44 31.68
C ARG A 866 -3.98 0.70 30.93
N LEU A 867 -3.80 1.01 29.65
CA LEU A 867 -2.77 0.38 28.81
C LEU A 867 -1.38 0.56 29.41
N LEU A 868 -1.02 1.77 29.85
CA LEU A 868 0.27 2.06 30.46
C LEU A 868 0.51 1.22 31.73
N SER A 869 -0.54 1.01 32.57
CA SER A 869 -0.41 0.16 33.76
C SER A 869 -0.05 -1.30 33.39
N ILE A 870 -0.60 -1.78 32.30
CA ILE A 870 -0.37 -3.13 31.76
C ILE A 870 1.05 -3.25 31.17
N LEU A 871 1.46 -2.27 30.35
CA LEU A 871 2.79 -2.26 29.76
C LEU A 871 3.87 -2.22 30.87
N ASN A 872 3.65 -1.42 31.91
CA ASN A 872 4.54 -1.38 33.05
C ASN A 872 4.65 -2.73 33.76
N ARG A 873 3.53 -3.45 33.98
CA ARG A 873 3.55 -4.81 34.57
C ARG A 873 4.40 -5.79 33.77
N LEU A 874 4.35 -5.71 32.42
CA LEU A 874 5.18 -6.56 31.55
C LEU A 874 6.66 -6.25 31.71
N VAL A 875 7.02 -4.97 31.77
CA VAL A 875 8.41 -4.54 31.97
C VAL A 875 8.90 -4.88 33.37
N ASP A 876 8.08 -4.69 34.42
CA ASP A 876 8.39 -5.03 35.80
C ASP A 876 8.62 -6.54 36.03
N ALA A 877 8.06 -7.37 35.14
CA ALA A 877 8.35 -8.81 35.06
C ALA A 877 9.72 -9.14 34.40
N GLY A 878 10.59 -8.14 34.18
CA GLY A 878 11.93 -8.28 33.61
C GLY A 878 12.02 -8.20 32.07
N ASN A 879 10.92 -8.04 31.38
CA ASN A 879 10.92 -7.99 29.92
C ASN A 879 11.39 -6.64 29.38
N SER A 880 11.83 -6.62 28.16
CA SER A 880 12.20 -5.42 27.40
C SER A 880 11.06 -5.00 26.47
N MET A 881 10.88 -3.69 26.29
CA MET A 881 9.81 -3.18 25.46
C MET A 881 10.31 -2.05 24.56
N VAL A 882 9.96 -2.11 23.28
CA VAL A 882 10.17 -1.04 22.29
C VAL A 882 8.81 -0.63 21.72
N ILE A 883 8.48 0.64 21.82
CA ILE A 883 7.20 1.19 21.39
C ILE A 883 7.46 2.32 20.39
N ILE A 884 6.85 2.24 19.20
CA ILE A 884 6.74 3.40 18.30
C ILE A 884 5.54 4.20 18.79
N GLU A 885 5.73 5.46 19.19
CA GLU A 885 4.63 6.26 19.70
C GLU A 885 4.80 7.77 19.48
N HIS A 886 3.62 8.43 19.35
CA HIS A 886 3.48 9.87 19.24
C HIS A 886 2.71 10.49 20.40
N ASN A 887 1.93 9.68 21.14
CA ASN A 887 1.17 10.14 22.29
C ASN A 887 2.12 10.57 23.41
N LEU A 888 2.07 11.85 23.76
CA LEU A 888 2.99 12.45 24.72
C LEU A 888 2.86 11.86 26.13
N ASP A 889 1.70 11.34 26.52
CA ASP A 889 1.51 10.67 27.81
C ASP A 889 2.28 9.36 27.89
N VAL A 890 2.38 8.61 26.79
CA VAL A 890 3.22 7.41 26.70
C VAL A 890 4.70 7.80 26.65
N VAL A 891 5.03 8.81 25.83
CA VAL A 891 6.42 9.29 25.68
C VAL A 891 6.97 9.77 27.03
N LYS A 892 6.21 10.56 27.82
CA LYS A 892 6.66 11.02 29.15
C LYS A 892 6.76 9.88 30.17
N SER A 893 6.03 8.77 29.95
CA SER A 893 6.03 7.59 30.83
C SER A 893 7.18 6.61 30.56
N ALA A 894 7.93 6.78 29.45
CA ALA A 894 9.03 5.90 29.03
C ALA A 894 10.23 5.99 29.97
N ASP A 895 10.98 4.90 30.14
CA ASP A 895 12.27 4.90 30.83
C ASP A 895 13.40 5.45 29.92
N TRP A 896 13.30 5.19 28.62
CA TRP A 896 14.25 5.63 27.60
C TRP A 896 13.53 6.10 26.36
N LEU A 897 14.01 7.16 25.76
CA LEU A 897 13.47 7.74 24.53
C LEU A 897 14.55 7.78 23.45
N ILE A 898 14.19 7.39 22.25
CA ILE A 898 14.98 7.53 21.02
C ILE A 898 14.17 8.44 20.09
N ASP A 899 14.66 9.67 19.87
CA ASP A 899 13.99 10.65 19.02
C ASP A 899 14.63 10.65 17.64
N MET A 900 13.82 10.32 16.62
CA MET A 900 14.23 10.23 15.22
C MET A 900 13.88 11.51 14.47
N GLY A 901 14.75 11.92 13.55
CA GLY A 901 14.51 13.14 12.82
C GLY A 901 15.73 13.65 12.04
N PRO A 902 15.93 15.00 11.95
CA PRO A 902 15.04 16.07 12.52
C PRO A 902 13.75 16.27 11.73
N GLU A 903 13.70 15.87 10.44
CA GLU A 903 12.57 16.00 9.53
C GLU A 903 12.09 14.63 9.03
N GLY A 904 11.10 14.62 8.13
CA GLY A 904 10.65 13.42 7.43
C GLY A 904 11.44 13.17 6.14
N GLY A 905 11.30 11.98 5.53
CA GLY A 905 11.87 11.63 4.23
C GLY A 905 13.40 11.78 4.17
N ALA A 906 13.89 12.42 3.12
CA ALA A 906 15.33 12.65 2.92
C ALA A 906 15.97 13.53 4.01
N GLY A 907 15.20 14.44 4.62
CA GLY A 907 15.64 15.27 5.76
C GLY A 907 15.71 14.51 7.10
N GLY A 908 15.18 13.29 7.16
CA GLY A 908 15.15 12.43 8.34
C GLY A 908 16.26 11.39 8.39
N GLY A 909 15.93 10.25 9.00
CA GLY A 909 16.76 9.05 9.00
C GLY A 909 17.96 9.10 9.96
N THR A 910 17.99 10.03 10.91
CA THR A 910 19.03 10.13 11.93
C THR A 910 18.44 10.09 13.33
N VAL A 911 19.26 9.74 14.31
CA VAL A 911 18.90 9.87 15.74
C VAL A 911 19.26 11.28 16.18
N VAL A 912 18.25 12.05 16.57
CA VAL A 912 18.44 13.44 17.04
C VAL A 912 19.00 13.44 18.45
N VAL A 913 18.41 12.63 19.32
CA VAL A 913 18.83 12.48 20.73
C VAL A 913 18.31 11.17 21.30
N THR A 914 19.04 10.61 22.26
CA THR A 914 18.61 9.49 23.12
C THR A 914 18.80 9.86 24.58
N GLY A 915 17.90 9.40 25.44
CA GLY A 915 17.98 9.69 26.89
C GLY A 915 16.65 9.47 27.59
N THR A 916 16.57 9.89 28.85
CA THR A 916 15.29 9.95 29.56
C THR A 916 14.43 11.09 28.98
N PRO A 917 13.10 11.06 29.08
CA PRO A 917 12.25 12.16 28.61
C PRO A 917 12.67 13.54 29.10
N GLU A 918 13.15 13.63 30.35
CA GLU A 918 13.65 14.88 30.92
C GLU A 918 14.97 15.36 30.28
N GLN A 919 15.79 14.44 29.80
CA GLN A 919 17.02 14.80 29.08
C GLN A 919 16.68 15.28 27.68
N VAL A 920 15.77 14.56 27.00
CA VAL A 920 15.33 14.89 25.64
C VAL A 920 14.61 16.25 25.59
N SER A 921 13.80 16.57 26.60
CA SER A 921 13.08 17.86 26.69
C SER A 921 14.00 19.09 26.75
N LYS A 922 15.29 18.92 27.05
CA LYS A 922 16.31 19.99 27.10
C LYS A 922 17.00 20.22 25.76
N VAL A 923 16.77 19.35 24.75
CA VAL A 923 17.46 19.41 23.47
C VAL A 923 16.62 20.21 22.47
N GLU A 924 17.05 21.40 22.11
CA GLU A 924 16.32 22.33 21.22
C GLU A 924 16.05 21.78 19.80
N LYS A 925 16.92 20.91 19.30
CA LYS A 925 16.75 20.28 17.96
C LYS A 925 15.68 19.19 17.94
N SER A 926 15.24 18.69 19.11
CA SER A 926 14.20 17.67 19.23
C SER A 926 12.81 18.30 19.19
N TRP A 927 12.04 17.97 18.18
CA TRP A 927 10.63 18.37 18.13
C TRP A 927 9.83 17.71 19.26
N THR A 928 10.03 16.42 19.48
CA THR A 928 9.43 15.70 20.62
C THR A 928 9.81 16.36 21.94
N GLY A 929 11.08 16.75 22.11
CA GLY A 929 11.56 17.46 23.31
C GLY A 929 10.86 18.79 23.58
N LYS A 930 10.57 19.58 22.55
CA LYS A 930 9.84 20.86 22.67
C LYS A 930 8.44 20.67 23.25
N TYR A 931 7.68 19.67 22.74
CA TYR A 931 6.33 19.39 23.25
C TYR A 931 6.35 18.74 24.64
N LEU A 932 7.32 17.84 24.92
CA LEU A 932 7.51 17.25 26.24
C LEU A 932 7.75 18.29 27.35
N LYS A 933 8.44 19.39 27.06
CA LYS A 933 8.73 20.45 28.01
C LYS A 933 7.48 21.04 28.66
N ASN A 934 6.37 21.01 27.98
CA ASN A 934 5.08 21.58 28.42
C ASN A 934 4.30 20.65 29.35
N ILE A 935 4.66 19.34 29.42
CA ILE A 935 3.86 18.32 30.10
C ILE A 935 4.66 17.55 31.18
N LEU A 936 5.98 17.66 31.20
CA LEU A 936 6.84 17.13 32.25
C LEU A 936 6.85 18.05 33.46
#